data_6f8a23a3fc5d0bc48d7042d8661f9329
#
_entry.id   6f8a23a3fc5d0bc48d7042d8661f9329
#
_cell.length_a   1.000
_cell.length_b   1.000
_cell.length_c   1.000
_cell.angle_alpha   90.00
_cell.angle_beta   90.00
_cell.angle_gamma   90.00
#
_symmetry.space_group_name_H-M   'P 1'
#
loop_
_entity.id
_entity.type
_entity.pdbx_description
1 polymer ?
#
loop_
_entity_poly.entity_id
_entity_poly.type
_entity_poly.pdbx_seq_one_letter_code
_entity_poly.pdbx_strand_id
1 'polypeptide(L)'
;MYFCWRAGRRRPLRERQVVAGGNTLLQAASGEHHSLLLLSDGTVRSCGDNSRGQLGRKGTPRGEQPERIPALETLHVALVSCGKEHSLAVCHKGRVFAWGAASEGQLGIGELKETTFIPKKIKTLADIKIIQVACGHYHSLALSEDGQVFSWGKNSHGQLGLGKEFPSQASPQRVRSLEGIPLAQVAAGGAHSFALSLSGTSFGWGSNNAGQLALSGNNAPVQRCKPVLVGALKTLSVVFISCGYEHTAVLTQDGKVFTFGDNSYGQLGHDSTAEKRGPQLVERIEGLVSQIDCGSYHTLAYVYTTGQVVFFGRGPGCTRSSPHPEALAESSDVSCLISANDLEDVQVKHIFAGTYANFVTTYQKDTSSTGVSRKTLPEISRINQSLTEKWMAVARGSIEDEVAKSEIRVIFSSPACLTASFLKKREPGEMVSIDVDLEMARDTFKKLTEKEWISSMITACLRDNLLGALPCRSPHQEALSVFLLLPECPVMLDSRNWMTLVVPFAEAVHKMTDQSSKVLKQCWTSLQESSLNSLVQMLKTAIISQMFSWNSTVQSIRNRNVKTLLEVMKDIYKVNKTNCRLPEDMFHINELSFWLNFYEDRNRVIYRENNLIPAENFSLIIFSDFPFVFNLVSKIKLLQADSQIRMLKSEENNYVNFGGIILPRRADSPSFTLRVRRSHLVEDALCQLSQAEDTDLRKTLVVEFIKEIRSVGDGVKSEFFHCIFESMTKEEYGMFIYPEEDSYMWFPVNPKFEKKMYFLFGMLCGLSLYNFNVVYLPFPLALFKKLLDQEPSLEDLKELSPSFGKCLQEVLNDDANDIKEELGIRFSIPWDQNDVGLIPDGISVFVDQSNKKDYVSKCVDYVFNTSVKAVYEEFQRGFYKLFDKEILKHFKPEELMRAIIGNTDYDWKQFEKNSIYDQGYHESHPTILMFWKAFHNLTLDEKRKFLFFLTGNDRLHVKGIRKTGIWFRCPETFSERDFPRSLTCHNILELPKYSTMKKMKKALQIAINSNKGFISHTVTG
;
A
#
# COMPACT_ATOMS: atom_id res chain seq x y z
N MET A 1 -40.90 -36.86 -0.13
CA MET A 1 -41.01 -37.70 1.07
C MET A 1 -39.98 -37.26 2.09
N TYR A 2 -40.32 -37.29 3.41
CA TYR A 2 -39.42 -36.92 4.47
C TYR A 2 -39.65 -37.82 5.71
N PHE A 3 -38.62 -37.92 6.53
CA PHE A 3 -38.66 -38.62 7.83
C PHE A 3 -38.68 -37.60 8.96
N CYS A 4 -39.47 -37.86 10.02
CA CYS A 4 -39.61 -37.00 11.18
C CYS A 4 -39.50 -37.79 12.49
N TRP A 5 -38.71 -37.27 13.44
CA TRP A 5 -38.61 -37.77 14.82
C TRP A 5 -39.03 -36.64 15.76
N ARG A 6 -40.04 -36.86 16.59
CA ARG A 6 -40.57 -35.84 17.51
C ARG A 6 -40.30 -36.18 18.97
N ALA A 7 -40.02 -35.17 19.79
CA ALA A 7 -39.95 -35.27 21.24
C ALA A 7 -41.36 -35.38 21.88
N GLY A 8 -41.49 -36.04 23.01
CA GLY A 8 -42.71 -36.03 23.85
C GLY A 8 -43.65 -37.22 23.77
N ARG A 9 -43.30 -38.29 23.04
CA ARG A 9 -44.04 -39.58 23.10
C ARG A 9 -43.18 -40.69 23.74
N ARG A 10 -43.79 -41.67 24.42
CA ARG A 10 -43.11 -42.79 25.11
C ARG A 10 -42.23 -43.66 24.18
N ARG A 11 -42.35 -43.54 22.87
CA ARG A 11 -41.47 -44.13 21.86
C ARG A 11 -41.20 -43.07 20.80
N PRO A 12 -39.96 -42.91 20.33
CA PRO A 12 -39.66 -42.02 19.21
C PRO A 12 -40.41 -42.51 17.98
N LEU A 13 -41.33 -41.69 17.45
CA LEU A 13 -42.09 -42.03 16.25
C LEU A 13 -41.22 -41.62 15.03
N ARG A 14 -40.75 -42.63 14.34
CA ARG A 14 -40.24 -42.51 12.99
C ARG A 14 -41.44 -42.51 12.05
N GLU A 15 -41.85 -41.34 11.58
CA GLU A 15 -42.94 -41.20 10.63
C GLU A 15 -42.39 -40.89 9.24
N ARG A 16 -42.66 -41.82 8.28
CA ARG A 16 -42.43 -41.54 6.86
C ARG A 16 -43.67 -40.77 6.36
N GLN A 17 -43.50 -39.47 6.07
CA GLN A 17 -44.61 -38.63 5.63
C GLN A 17 -44.45 -38.22 4.18
N VAL A 18 -45.57 -38.30 3.45
CA VAL A 18 -45.70 -37.79 2.07
C VAL A 18 -46.60 -36.57 2.13
N VAL A 19 -46.13 -35.44 1.61
CA VAL A 19 -46.93 -34.21 1.55
C VAL A 19 -47.96 -34.35 0.45
N ALA A 20 -49.26 -34.13 0.80
CA ALA A 20 -50.35 -34.18 -0.15
C ALA A 20 -50.22 -33.12 -1.22
N GLY A 21 -50.64 -33.44 -2.48
CA GLY A 21 -50.72 -32.45 -3.58
C GLY A 21 -49.43 -32.23 -4.39
N GLY A 22 -48.45 -33.17 -4.33
CA GLY A 22 -47.25 -33.11 -5.15
C GLY A 22 -46.17 -32.13 -4.63
N ASN A 23 -46.40 -31.47 -3.49
CA ASN A 23 -45.44 -30.58 -2.85
C ASN A 23 -44.33 -31.36 -2.10
N THR A 24 -43.15 -30.83 -2.07
CA THR A 24 -42.00 -31.37 -1.37
C THR A 24 -41.60 -30.47 -0.20
N LEU A 25 -41.07 -31.09 0.88
CA LEU A 25 -40.51 -30.34 1.99
C LEU A 25 -39.14 -29.80 1.58
N LEU A 26 -38.98 -28.46 1.56
CA LEU A 26 -37.73 -27.80 1.23
C LEU A 26 -36.82 -27.56 2.43
N GLN A 27 -37.40 -27.09 3.54
CA GLN A 27 -36.69 -26.77 4.78
C GLN A 27 -37.56 -27.02 6.00
N ALA A 28 -36.94 -27.40 7.10
CA ALA A 28 -37.59 -27.50 8.39
C ALA A 28 -36.73 -26.80 9.45
N ALA A 29 -37.39 -26.20 10.43
CA ALA A 29 -36.73 -25.57 11.57
C ALA A 29 -37.49 -25.95 12.84
N SER A 30 -36.77 -26.17 13.95
CA SER A 30 -37.38 -26.56 15.23
C SER A 30 -36.84 -25.68 16.36
N GLY A 31 -37.76 -25.21 17.19
CA GLY A 31 -37.47 -24.60 18.47
C GLY A 31 -37.50 -25.61 19.60
N GLU A 32 -37.72 -25.19 20.83
CA GLU A 32 -37.78 -26.11 22.01
C GLU A 32 -39.05 -26.97 21.98
N HIS A 33 -40.20 -26.40 21.61
CA HIS A 33 -41.50 -27.08 21.64
C HIS A 33 -42.32 -26.89 20.36
N HIS A 34 -41.74 -26.41 19.28
CA HIS A 34 -42.43 -26.18 18.01
C HIS A 34 -41.53 -26.44 16.80
N SER A 35 -42.15 -26.61 15.64
CA SER A 35 -41.45 -26.75 14.36
C SER A 35 -42.14 -26.00 13.25
N LEU A 36 -41.37 -25.54 12.28
CA LEU A 36 -41.83 -24.94 11.02
C LEU A 36 -41.42 -25.83 9.85
N LEU A 37 -42.29 -25.96 8.88
CA LEU A 37 -42.09 -26.74 7.66
C LEU A 37 -42.33 -25.81 6.45
N LEU A 38 -41.29 -25.59 5.64
CA LEU A 38 -41.38 -24.85 4.40
C LEU A 38 -41.55 -25.78 3.21
N LEU A 39 -42.61 -25.62 2.46
CA LEU A 39 -42.96 -26.46 1.33
C LEU A 39 -42.53 -25.81 0.00
N SER A 40 -42.46 -26.62 -1.05
CA SER A 40 -42.05 -26.19 -2.40
C SER A 40 -42.97 -25.15 -3.06
N ASP A 41 -44.23 -25.02 -2.62
CA ASP A 41 -45.16 -23.99 -3.04
C ASP A 41 -44.99 -22.63 -2.31
N GLY A 42 -44.00 -22.53 -1.43
CA GLY A 42 -43.73 -21.32 -0.65
C GLY A 42 -44.61 -21.14 0.58
N THR A 43 -45.46 -22.13 0.93
CA THR A 43 -46.29 -22.11 2.14
C THR A 43 -45.51 -22.66 3.34
N VAL A 44 -45.83 -22.15 4.53
CA VAL A 44 -45.22 -22.59 5.79
C VAL A 44 -46.28 -23.26 6.66
N ARG A 45 -45.96 -24.44 7.20
CA ARG A 45 -46.78 -25.14 8.19
C ARG A 45 -46.07 -25.14 9.54
N SER A 46 -46.85 -25.04 10.61
CA SER A 46 -46.35 -25.04 11.98
C SER A 46 -47.01 -26.10 12.84
N CYS A 47 -46.28 -26.67 13.80
CA CYS A 47 -46.81 -27.63 14.77
C CYS A 47 -46.07 -27.52 16.11
N GLY A 48 -46.69 -27.94 17.18
CA GLY A 48 -46.16 -27.94 18.53
C GLY A 48 -46.90 -27.01 19.47
N ASP A 49 -46.20 -26.47 20.44
CA ASP A 49 -46.72 -25.53 21.44
C ASP A 49 -47.01 -24.14 20.88
N ASN A 50 -48.11 -23.51 21.28
CA ASN A 50 -48.48 -22.17 20.88
C ASN A 50 -48.71 -21.24 22.10
N SER A 51 -48.22 -21.58 23.25
CA SER A 51 -48.40 -20.82 24.48
C SER A 51 -47.81 -19.38 24.38
N ARG A 52 -46.78 -19.22 23.54
CA ARG A 52 -46.10 -17.96 23.28
C ARG A 52 -46.41 -17.40 21.89
N GLY A 53 -47.32 -18.00 21.15
CA GLY A 53 -47.63 -17.58 19.77
C GLY A 53 -46.66 -18.10 18.72
N GLN A 54 -45.75 -19.01 19.03
CA GLN A 54 -44.68 -19.48 18.15
C GLN A 54 -45.18 -20.23 16.90
N LEU A 55 -46.45 -20.65 16.85
CA LEU A 55 -47.04 -21.27 15.66
C LEU A 55 -47.52 -20.25 14.60
N GLY A 56 -47.59 -18.96 14.92
CA GLY A 56 -48.02 -17.91 13.97
C GLY A 56 -49.48 -17.96 13.57
N ARG A 57 -50.32 -18.67 14.31
CA ARG A 57 -51.78 -18.82 14.08
C ARG A 57 -52.52 -18.79 15.40
N LYS A 58 -53.75 -18.21 15.37
CA LYS A 58 -54.64 -18.18 16.55
C LYS A 58 -55.44 -19.51 16.68
N GLY A 59 -55.82 -19.84 17.86
CA GLY A 59 -56.92 -20.79 18.07
C GLY A 59 -56.63 -22.01 18.92
N THR A 60 -55.43 -22.56 18.96
CA THR A 60 -55.13 -23.73 19.78
C THR A 60 -53.90 -23.53 20.63
N PRO A 61 -53.95 -23.85 21.93
CA PRO A 61 -52.76 -23.78 22.80
C PRO A 61 -51.66 -24.76 22.37
N ARG A 62 -52.02 -25.84 21.63
CA ARG A 62 -51.09 -26.85 21.15
C ARG A 62 -51.63 -27.48 19.87
N GLY A 63 -50.83 -27.50 18.81
CA GLY A 63 -51.16 -28.11 17.53
C GLY A 63 -50.21 -29.27 17.24
N GLU A 64 -50.66 -30.50 17.32
CA GLU A 64 -49.82 -31.70 17.10
C GLU A 64 -49.54 -31.96 15.62
N GLN A 65 -50.46 -31.61 14.74
CA GLN A 65 -50.30 -31.78 13.29
C GLN A 65 -49.83 -30.49 12.60
N PRO A 66 -48.96 -30.58 11.59
CA PRO A 66 -48.55 -29.43 10.81
C PRO A 66 -49.72 -28.79 10.06
N GLU A 67 -50.03 -27.54 10.35
CA GLU A 67 -51.08 -26.74 9.69
C GLU A 67 -50.51 -25.46 9.11
N ARG A 68 -51.13 -24.99 8.02
CA ARG A 68 -50.71 -23.76 7.33
C ARG A 68 -50.77 -22.52 8.22
N ILE A 69 -49.86 -21.64 8.04
CA ILE A 69 -49.87 -20.27 8.64
C ILE A 69 -50.60 -19.37 7.67
N PRO A 70 -51.84 -18.94 7.93
CA PRO A 70 -52.63 -18.17 6.96
C PRO A 70 -52.00 -16.84 6.54
N ALA A 71 -51.31 -16.16 7.44
CA ALA A 71 -50.68 -14.85 7.16
C ALA A 71 -49.49 -14.92 6.18
N LEU A 72 -48.92 -16.14 5.98
CA LEU A 72 -47.76 -16.30 5.07
C LEU A 72 -48.12 -16.96 3.73
N GLU A 73 -49.39 -17.32 3.48
CA GLU A 73 -49.80 -18.10 2.29
C GLU A 73 -49.49 -17.38 0.95
N THR A 74 -49.61 -16.05 0.90
CA THR A 74 -49.43 -15.26 -0.31
C THR A 74 -48.02 -14.71 -0.50
N LEU A 75 -47.12 -14.95 0.45
CA LEU A 75 -45.80 -14.29 0.53
C LEU A 75 -44.67 -15.04 -0.18
N HIS A 76 -44.90 -16.31 -0.58
CA HIS A 76 -43.85 -17.19 -1.13
C HIS A 76 -42.57 -17.18 -0.27
N VAL A 77 -42.64 -17.81 0.89
CA VAL A 77 -41.53 -17.89 1.84
C VAL A 77 -40.36 -18.68 1.24
N ALA A 78 -39.16 -18.20 1.42
CA ALA A 78 -37.94 -18.82 0.93
C ALA A 78 -37.08 -19.44 2.02
N LEU A 79 -37.17 -18.93 3.26
CA LEU A 79 -36.37 -19.40 4.41
C LEU A 79 -37.22 -19.34 5.68
N VAL A 80 -36.96 -20.30 6.60
CA VAL A 80 -37.54 -20.31 7.95
C VAL A 80 -36.45 -20.58 8.98
N SER A 81 -36.61 -20.04 10.20
CA SER A 81 -35.73 -20.35 11.34
C SER A 81 -36.53 -20.26 12.65
N CYS A 82 -36.17 -21.08 13.62
CA CYS A 82 -36.76 -21.07 14.94
C CYS A 82 -35.73 -20.84 16.05
N GLY A 83 -36.09 -19.96 16.98
CA GLY A 83 -35.39 -19.82 18.25
C GLY A 83 -36.06 -20.73 19.29
N LYS A 84 -35.82 -20.48 20.60
CA LYS A 84 -36.39 -21.27 21.66
C LYS A 84 -37.94 -21.23 21.62
N GLU A 85 -38.53 -20.03 21.59
CA GLU A 85 -39.97 -19.79 21.60
C GLU A 85 -40.39 -18.72 20.56
N HIS A 86 -39.56 -18.45 19.56
CA HIS A 86 -39.90 -17.53 18.50
C HIS A 86 -39.54 -18.07 17.12
N SER A 87 -40.13 -17.52 16.08
CA SER A 87 -40.00 -17.96 14.71
C SER A 87 -39.77 -16.81 13.76
N LEU A 88 -38.96 -17.03 12.73
CA LEU A 88 -38.71 -16.13 11.65
C LEU A 88 -39.01 -16.79 10.29
N ALA A 89 -39.52 -16.01 9.36
CA ALA A 89 -39.66 -16.38 7.95
C ALA A 89 -39.20 -15.25 7.06
N VAL A 90 -38.54 -15.59 5.96
CA VAL A 90 -38.10 -14.65 4.94
C VAL A 90 -38.78 -14.95 3.62
N CYS A 91 -39.48 -14.00 3.04
CA CYS A 91 -40.12 -14.17 1.73
C CYS A 91 -39.07 -14.08 0.60
N HIS A 92 -39.44 -14.47 -0.63
CA HIS A 92 -38.57 -14.44 -1.79
C HIS A 92 -38.05 -13.02 -2.15
N LYS A 93 -38.75 -11.96 -1.70
CA LYS A 93 -38.29 -10.57 -1.81
C LYS A 93 -37.33 -10.12 -0.72
N GLY A 94 -36.95 -11.02 0.20
CA GLY A 94 -36.03 -10.71 1.29
C GLY A 94 -36.66 -10.00 2.48
N ARG A 95 -37.99 -9.99 2.62
CA ARG A 95 -38.69 -9.37 3.76
C ARG A 95 -38.81 -10.37 4.91
N VAL A 96 -38.54 -9.91 6.13
CA VAL A 96 -38.53 -10.77 7.33
C VAL A 96 -39.81 -10.58 8.12
N PHE A 97 -40.41 -11.72 8.50
CA PHE A 97 -41.59 -11.80 9.37
C PHE A 97 -41.22 -12.54 10.63
N ALA A 98 -41.68 -12.06 11.79
CA ALA A 98 -41.39 -12.62 13.10
C ALA A 98 -42.65 -12.82 13.93
N TRP A 99 -42.69 -13.88 14.74
CA TRP A 99 -43.77 -14.16 15.68
C TRP A 99 -43.29 -15.04 16.84
N GLY A 100 -44.11 -15.13 17.89
CA GLY A 100 -43.81 -15.90 19.07
C GLY A 100 -43.47 -15.03 20.28
N ALA A 101 -42.57 -15.48 21.14
CA ALA A 101 -42.17 -14.78 22.35
C ALA A 101 -41.38 -13.50 21.98
N ALA A 102 -41.65 -12.38 22.65
CA ALA A 102 -41.09 -11.09 22.38
C ALA A 102 -40.49 -10.40 23.60
N SER A 103 -40.43 -11.05 24.74
CA SER A 103 -40.02 -10.47 26.02
C SER A 103 -38.59 -9.93 26.05
N GLU A 104 -37.70 -10.50 25.23
CA GLU A 104 -36.29 -10.13 25.16
C GLU A 104 -35.96 -9.30 23.91
N GLY A 105 -36.97 -8.91 23.10
CA GLY A 105 -36.81 -8.22 21.86
C GLY A 105 -36.40 -9.08 20.64
N GLN A 106 -36.47 -10.43 20.78
CA GLN A 106 -36.05 -11.39 19.75
C GLN A 106 -36.87 -11.34 18.46
N LEU A 107 -38.01 -10.65 18.42
CA LEU A 107 -38.82 -10.47 17.22
C LEU A 107 -38.36 -9.28 16.35
N GLY A 108 -37.62 -8.32 16.89
CA GLY A 108 -37.16 -7.15 16.16
C GLY A 108 -38.25 -6.17 15.71
N ILE A 109 -39.44 -6.22 16.31
CA ILE A 109 -40.59 -5.37 15.91
C ILE A 109 -40.60 -3.98 16.58
N GLY A 110 -39.58 -3.64 17.38
CA GLY A 110 -39.46 -2.35 18.06
C GLY A 110 -40.16 -2.24 19.40
N GLU A 111 -40.88 -3.27 19.81
CA GLU A 111 -41.66 -3.31 21.05
C GLU A 111 -41.26 -4.53 21.89
N LEU A 112 -41.18 -4.34 23.21
CA LEU A 112 -41.07 -5.42 24.18
C LEU A 112 -42.50 -5.85 24.62
N LYS A 113 -43.02 -6.89 23.99
CA LYS A 113 -44.31 -7.51 24.34
C LYS A 113 -44.06 -8.90 24.84
N GLU A 114 -45.00 -9.47 25.60
CA GLU A 114 -44.85 -10.85 26.04
C GLU A 114 -44.93 -11.83 24.88
N THR A 115 -45.89 -11.66 23.97
CA THR A 115 -46.14 -12.58 22.86
C THR A 115 -46.70 -11.92 21.61
N THR A 116 -46.50 -12.53 20.46
CA THR A 116 -47.10 -12.16 19.15
C THR A 116 -47.58 -13.46 18.47
N PHE A 117 -48.88 -13.61 18.27
CA PHE A 117 -49.51 -14.83 17.72
C PHE A 117 -49.60 -14.84 16.19
N ILE A 118 -49.40 -13.71 15.51
CA ILE A 118 -49.48 -13.60 14.07
C ILE A 118 -48.15 -13.03 13.53
N PRO A 119 -47.63 -13.60 12.40
CA PRO A 119 -46.42 -13.06 11.76
C PRO A 119 -46.50 -11.57 11.51
N LYS A 120 -45.53 -10.81 12.02
CA LYS A 120 -45.39 -9.37 11.80
C LYS A 120 -44.14 -9.08 10.99
N LYS A 121 -44.27 -8.22 9.98
CA LYS A 121 -43.16 -7.72 9.19
C LYS A 121 -42.24 -6.84 10.04
N ILE A 122 -40.93 -7.08 9.96
CA ILE A 122 -39.92 -6.24 10.60
C ILE A 122 -39.74 -4.98 9.75
N LYS A 123 -40.24 -3.85 10.22
CA LYS A 123 -40.28 -2.57 9.47
C LYS A 123 -38.91 -1.99 9.19
N THR A 124 -37.95 -2.14 10.11
CA THR A 124 -36.57 -1.64 9.98
C THR A 124 -35.77 -2.37 8.89
N LEU A 125 -36.17 -3.57 8.51
CA LEU A 125 -35.59 -4.34 7.40
C LEU A 125 -36.42 -4.31 6.11
N ALA A 126 -37.41 -3.43 6.02
CA ALA A 126 -38.35 -3.40 4.91
C ALA A 126 -37.71 -3.07 3.53
N ASP A 127 -36.63 -2.29 3.54
CA ASP A 127 -35.93 -1.86 2.32
C ASP A 127 -34.65 -2.66 2.07
N ILE A 128 -34.39 -3.68 2.90
CA ILE A 128 -33.17 -4.49 2.86
C ILE A 128 -33.54 -5.90 2.45
N LYS A 129 -32.88 -6.43 1.42
CA LYS A 129 -33.09 -7.82 0.99
C LYS A 129 -32.26 -8.76 1.87
N ILE A 130 -32.92 -9.44 2.80
CA ILE A 130 -32.33 -10.44 3.65
C ILE A 130 -32.27 -11.78 2.93
N ILE A 131 -31.13 -12.45 2.95
CA ILE A 131 -30.87 -13.71 2.26
C ILE A 131 -30.70 -14.89 3.21
N GLN A 132 -30.34 -14.62 4.47
CA GLN A 132 -30.20 -15.66 5.51
C GLN A 132 -30.71 -15.12 6.84
N VAL A 133 -31.30 -15.99 7.63
CA VAL A 133 -31.66 -15.74 9.04
C VAL A 133 -31.20 -16.91 9.90
N ALA A 134 -30.82 -16.60 11.12
CA ALA A 134 -30.51 -17.60 12.16
C ALA A 134 -31.08 -17.14 13.48
N CYS A 135 -31.69 -18.05 14.22
CA CYS A 135 -32.22 -17.79 15.55
C CYS A 135 -31.40 -18.52 16.61
N GLY A 136 -30.95 -17.77 17.61
CA GLY A 136 -30.52 -18.33 18.89
C GLY A 136 -31.70 -18.55 19.82
N HIS A 137 -31.45 -18.86 21.10
CA HIS A 137 -32.54 -19.08 22.06
C HIS A 137 -33.38 -17.81 22.27
N TYR A 138 -32.73 -16.67 22.45
CA TYR A 138 -33.37 -15.36 22.70
C TYR A 138 -32.85 -14.23 21.81
N HIS A 139 -32.13 -14.54 20.74
CA HIS A 139 -31.62 -13.53 19.79
C HIS A 139 -31.77 -14.03 18.35
N SER A 140 -31.68 -13.10 17.42
CA SER A 140 -31.81 -13.37 15.99
C SER A 140 -30.73 -12.67 15.20
N LEU A 141 -30.28 -13.30 14.14
CA LEU A 141 -29.32 -12.76 13.17
C LEU A 141 -29.91 -12.77 11.77
N ALA A 142 -29.57 -11.79 10.97
CA ALA A 142 -29.92 -11.71 9.56
C ALA A 142 -28.71 -11.26 8.73
N LEU A 143 -28.53 -11.89 7.57
CA LEU A 143 -27.52 -11.51 6.57
C LEU A 143 -28.26 -10.93 5.35
N SER A 144 -27.86 -9.73 4.93
CA SER A 144 -28.40 -9.08 3.75
C SER A 144 -27.66 -9.52 2.47
N GLU A 145 -28.26 -9.25 1.32
CA GLU A 145 -27.70 -9.49 -0.02
C GLU A 145 -26.38 -8.76 -0.25
N ASP A 146 -26.21 -7.60 0.37
CA ASP A 146 -25.02 -6.76 0.30
C ASP A 146 -23.96 -7.07 1.38
N GLY A 147 -24.16 -8.15 2.12
CA GLY A 147 -23.18 -8.65 3.10
C GLY A 147 -23.25 -8.01 4.49
N GLN A 148 -24.30 -7.24 4.81
CA GLN A 148 -24.49 -6.68 6.13
C GLN A 148 -25.12 -7.70 7.10
N VAL A 149 -24.68 -7.69 8.35
CA VAL A 149 -25.26 -8.52 9.42
C VAL A 149 -26.06 -7.65 10.38
N PHE A 150 -27.27 -8.07 10.67
CA PHE A 150 -28.16 -7.45 11.66
C PHE A 150 -28.41 -8.44 12.81
N SER A 151 -28.43 -7.93 14.02
CA SER A 151 -28.72 -8.70 15.22
C SER A 151 -29.74 -7.98 16.11
N TRP A 152 -30.57 -8.74 16.80
CA TRP A 152 -31.55 -8.24 17.77
C TRP A 152 -31.91 -9.30 18.78
N GLY A 153 -32.53 -8.87 19.87
CA GLY A 153 -32.93 -9.73 20.99
C GLY A 153 -32.06 -9.52 22.22
N LYS A 154 -31.90 -10.57 23.01
CA LYS A 154 -31.17 -10.58 24.28
C LYS A 154 -29.66 -10.41 24.05
N ASN A 155 -29.03 -9.61 24.90
CA ASN A 155 -27.58 -9.34 24.84
C ASN A 155 -26.86 -9.60 26.18
N SER A 156 -27.37 -10.49 26.99
CA SER A 156 -26.80 -10.81 28.32
C SER A 156 -25.35 -11.32 28.29
N HIS A 157 -24.93 -11.96 27.20
CA HIS A 157 -23.59 -12.54 27.01
C HIS A 157 -22.84 -11.93 25.83
N GLY A 158 -23.31 -10.81 25.31
CA GLY A 158 -22.74 -10.19 24.12
C GLY A 158 -23.10 -10.90 22.81
N GLN A 159 -24.11 -11.75 22.76
CA GLN A 159 -24.52 -12.54 21.59
C GLN A 159 -25.00 -11.71 20.40
N LEU A 160 -25.25 -10.41 20.57
CA LEU A 160 -25.57 -9.50 19.48
C LEU A 160 -24.33 -8.94 18.76
N GLY A 161 -23.16 -9.01 19.37
CA GLY A 161 -21.90 -8.54 18.75
C GLY A 161 -21.76 -7.02 18.65
N LEU A 162 -22.55 -6.25 19.42
CA LEU A 162 -22.61 -4.79 19.33
C LEU A 162 -21.61 -4.05 20.24
N GLY A 163 -21.07 -4.73 21.24
CA GLY A 163 -20.16 -4.16 22.24
C GLY A 163 -20.69 -4.26 23.67
N LYS A 164 -19.87 -3.94 24.66
CA LYS A 164 -20.19 -4.09 26.10
C LYS A 164 -21.31 -3.19 26.59
N GLU A 165 -21.47 -2.04 25.97
CA GLU A 165 -22.40 -0.98 26.44
C GLU A 165 -23.83 -1.12 25.90
N PHE A 166 -24.08 -2.12 25.07
CA PHE A 166 -25.38 -2.28 24.46
C PHE A 166 -26.27 -3.21 25.28
N PRO A 167 -27.47 -2.74 25.70
CA PRO A 167 -28.48 -3.60 26.29
C PRO A 167 -29.13 -4.51 25.23
N SER A 168 -30.08 -5.33 25.64
CA SER A 168 -30.92 -6.09 24.70
C SER A 168 -31.62 -5.14 23.71
N GLN A 169 -31.77 -5.56 22.46
CA GLN A 169 -32.31 -4.73 21.38
C GLN A 169 -33.65 -5.28 20.90
N ALA A 170 -34.66 -4.42 20.89
CA ALA A 170 -35.99 -4.74 20.35
C ALA A 170 -36.10 -4.52 18.83
N SER A 171 -35.11 -3.87 18.23
CA SER A 171 -35.03 -3.59 16.79
C SER A 171 -33.71 -4.09 16.22
N PRO A 172 -33.67 -4.56 14.97
CA PRO A 172 -32.44 -4.96 14.30
C PRO A 172 -31.37 -3.88 14.35
N GLN A 173 -30.17 -4.27 14.75
CA GLN A 173 -28.99 -3.42 14.80
C GLN A 173 -27.87 -4.00 13.90
N ARG A 174 -27.19 -3.11 13.16
CA ARG A 174 -26.07 -3.54 12.32
C ARG A 174 -24.85 -3.93 13.15
N VAL A 175 -24.30 -5.11 12.89
CA VAL A 175 -23.04 -5.57 13.50
C VAL A 175 -21.88 -4.97 12.73
N ARG A 176 -21.41 -3.82 13.17
CA ARG A 176 -20.41 -3.02 12.44
C ARG A 176 -19.03 -3.67 12.36
N SER A 177 -18.68 -4.51 13.33
CA SER A 177 -17.39 -5.23 13.33
C SER A 177 -17.24 -6.24 12.20
N LEU A 178 -18.33 -6.63 11.54
CA LEU A 178 -18.35 -7.54 10.39
C LEU A 178 -18.47 -6.82 9.03
N GLU A 179 -18.50 -5.48 9.01
CA GLU A 179 -18.58 -4.73 7.77
C GLU A 179 -17.38 -5.00 6.86
N GLY A 180 -17.63 -5.17 5.58
CA GLY A 180 -16.62 -5.43 4.56
C GLY A 180 -16.14 -6.87 4.45
N ILE A 181 -16.53 -7.76 5.36
CA ILE A 181 -16.15 -9.17 5.30
C ILE A 181 -17.10 -9.90 4.34
N PRO A 182 -16.59 -10.66 3.37
CA PRO A 182 -17.43 -11.42 2.42
C PRO A 182 -18.02 -12.67 3.06
N LEU A 183 -19.18 -12.56 3.70
CA LEU A 183 -19.80 -13.61 4.48
C LEU A 183 -20.53 -14.64 3.63
N ALA A 184 -20.39 -15.90 3.98
CA ALA A 184 -21.09 -17.04 3.41
C ALA A 184 -22.26 -17.51 4.28
N GLN A 185 -22.17 -17.37 5.61
CA GLN A 185 -23.14 -17.91 6.55
C GLN A 185 -23.14 -17.14 7.86
N VAL A 186 -24.33 -17.06 8.48
CA VAL A 186 -24.51 -16.71 9.89
C VAL A 186 -25.15 -17.87 10.62
N ALA A 187 -24.75 -18.12 11.86
CA ALA A 187 -25.27 -19.15 12.70
C ALA A 187 -25.46 -18.67 14.15
N ALA A 188 -26.49 -19.09 14.83
CA ALA A 188 -26.77 -18.71 16.21
C ALA A 188 -27.05 -19.93 17.07
N GLY A 189 -26.52 -19.94 18.27
CA GLY A 189 -26.73 -20.94 19.29
C GLY A 189 -27.54 -20.45 20.50
N GLY A 190 -27.39 -21.05 21.68
CA GLY A 190 -28.08 -20.63 22.88
C GLY A 190 -27.82 -19.16 23.23
N ALA A 191 -26.57 -18.79 23.41
CA ALA A 191 -26.14 -17.43 23.71
C ALA A 191 -24.83 -17.09 23.00
N HIS A 192 -24.52 -17.74 21.90
CA HIS A 192 -23.37 -17.49 21.07
C HIS A 192 -23.77 -17.41 19.59
N SER A 193 -22.91 -16.76 18.79
CA SER A 193 -23.16 -16.53 17.38
C SER A 193 -21.87 -16.72 16.58
N PHE A 194 -22.02 -17.14 15.32
CA PHE A 194 -20.93 -17.31 14.37
C PHE A 194 -21.26 -16.67 13.03
N ALA A 195 -20.21 -16.15 12.37
CA ALA A 195 -20.25 -15.78 10.97
C ALA A 195 -19.07 -16.47 10.25
N LEU A 196 -19.34 -17.05 9.11
CA LEU A 196 -18.36 -17.72 8.25
C LEU A 196 -18.16 -16.90 6.99
N SER A 197 -16.92 -16.58 6.63
CA SER A 197 -16.62 -15.93 5.37
C SER A 197 -16.57 -16.93 4.21
N LEU A 198 -16.66 -16.42 2.98
CA LEU A 198 -16.53 -17.23 1.76
C LEU A 198 -15.14 -17.88 1.63
N SER A 199 -14.14 -17.35 2.29
CA SER A 199 -12.77 -17.90 2.34
C SER A 199 -12.57 -18.98 3.41
N GLY A 200 -13.60 -19.27 4.21
CA GLY A 200 -13.53 -20.24 5.30
C GLY A 200 -13.06 -19.69 6.64
N THR A 201 -12.92 -18.38 6.78
CA THR A 201 -12.56 -17.72 8.03
C THR A 201 -13.78 -17.59 8.94
N SER A 202 -13.66 -18.00 10.20
CA SER A 202 -14.76 -18.02 11.17
C SER A 202 -14.63 -16.92 12.20
N PHE A 203 -15.75 -16.22 12.48
CA PHE A 203 -15.86 -15.18 13.50
C PHE A 203 -16.91 -15.61 14.52
N GLY A 204 -16.58 -15.52 15.80
CA GLY A 204 -17.48 -15.92 16.88
C GLY A 204 -17.62 -14.82 17.93
N TRP A 205 -18.80 -14.77 18.57
CA TRP A 205 -19.09 -13.86 19.66
C TRP A 205 -20.21 -14.41 20.56
N GLY A 206 -20.38 -13.77 21.71
CA GLY A 206 -21.34 -14.20 22.71
C GLY A 206 -20.68 -15.01 23.83
N SER A 207 -21.44 -15.95 24.41
CA SER A 207 -20.99 -16.80 25.53
C SER A 207 -19.91 -17.79 25.11
N ASN A 208 -18.90 -17.95 25.96
CA ASN A 208 -17.84 -18.96 25.84
C ASN A 208 -17.68 -19.78 27.16
N ASN A 209 -18.71 -19.83 27.99
CA ASN A 209 -18.66 -20.50 29.28
C ASN A 209 -18.26 -21.97 29.16
N ALA A 210 -18.75 -22.66 28.16
CA ALA A 210 -18.45 -24.07 27.88
C ALA A 210 -17.36 -24.28 26.81
N GLY A 211 -16.78 -23.22 26.31
CA GLY A 211 -15.82 -23.27 25.20
C GLY A 211 -16.45 -23.30 23.79
N GLN A 212 -17.71 -22.90 23.65
CA GLN A 212 -18.47 -22.96 22.39
C GLN A 212 -17.99 -21.99 21.32
N LEU A 213 -17.06 -21.07 21.64
CA LEU A 213 -16.38 -20.20 20.68
C LEU A 213 -15.00 -20.72 20.30
N ALA A 214 -14.54 -21.83 20.83
CA ALA A 214 -13.20 -22.41 20.63
C ALA A 214 -12.05 -21.42 20.96
N LEU A 215 -12.26 -20.47 21.87
CA LEU A 215 -11.26 -19.58 22.41
C LEU A 215 -10.57 -20.28 23.60
N SER A 216 -9.33 -20.74 23.39
CA SER A 216 -8.57 -21.54 24.35
C SER A 216 -7.46 -20.74 25.04
N GLY A 217 -7.04 -21.24 26.24
CA GLY A 217 -5.96 -20.68 27.04
C GLY A 217 -6.31 -20.57 28.51
N ASN A 218 -5.31 -20.43 29.38
CA ASN A 218 -5.50 -20.29 30.83
C ASN A 218 -6.34 -19.08 31.25
N ASN A 219 -6.45 -18.09 30.35
CA ASN A 219 -7.24 -16.87 30.53
C ASN A 219 -8.29 -16.71 29.41
N ALA A 220 -8.87 -17.80 28.94
CA ALA A 220 -9.92 -17.76 27.94
C ALA A 220 -11.10 -16.90 28.43
N PRO A 221 -11.57 -15.92 27.62
CA PRO A 221 -12.67 -15.06 28.04
C PRO A 221 -13.96 -15.86 28.16
N VAL A 222 -14.76 -15.56 29.19
CA VAL A 222 -16.06 -16.17 29.45
C VAL A 222 -17.08 -15.72 28.39
N GLN A 223 -16.93 -14.56 27.84
CA GLN A 223 -17.78 -14.00 26.80
C GLN A 223 -17.05 -13.00 25.92
N ARG A 224 -17.56 -12.83 24.70
CA ARG A 224 -17.13 -11.81 23.75
C ARG A 224 -18.32 -10.98 23.29
N CYS A 225 -18.23 -9.67 23.48
CA CYS A 225 -19.30 -8.75 23.09
C CYS A 225 -19.18 -8.22 21.67
N LYS A 226 -18.07 -8.52 20.98
CA LYS A 226 -17.84 -8.20 19.58
C LYS A 226 -17.31 -9.43 18.83
N PRO A 227 -17.62 -9.58 17.53
CA PRO A 227 -17.04 -10.63 16.70
C PRO A 227 -15.51 -10.66 16.77
N VAL A 228 -14.95 -11.83 17.00
CA VAL A 228 -13.51 -12.08 17.01
C VAL A 228 -13.16 -13.22 16.06
N LEU A 229 -11.99 -13.13 15.45
CA LEU A 229 -11.44 -14.21 14.62
C LEU A 229 -11.19 -15.44 15.50
N VAL A 230 -11.75 -16.59 15.12
CA VAL A 230 -11.51 -17.87 15.80
C VAL A 230 -10.28 -18.54 15.17
N GLY A 231 -9.11 -18.29 15.74
CA GLY A 231 -7.83 -18.78 15.22
C GLY A 231 -7.71 -20.30 15.15
N ALA A 232 -8.34 -21.00 16.08
CA ALA A 232 -8.33 -22.47 16.11
C ALA A 232 -9.02 -23.13 14.91
N LEU A 233 -9.91 -22.43 14.21
CA LEU A 233 -10.60 -22.90 13.01
C LEU A 233 -9.90 -22.49 11.70
N LYS A 234 -8.86 -21.67 11.77
CA LYS A 234 -8.23 -21.06 10.59
C LYS A 234 -7.61 -22.06 9.60
N THR A 235 -7.08 -23.16 10.13
CA THR A 235 -6.39 -24.20 9.33
C THR A 235 -7.32 -25.31 8.84
N LEU A 236 -8.59 -25.31 9.26
CA LEU A 236 -9.52 -26.42 9.03
C LEU A 236 -10.30 -26.32 7.72
N SER A 237 -10.23 -25.20 7.01
CA SER A 237 -11.01 -24.94 5.78
C SER A 237 -12.52 -25.20 5.98
N VAL A 238 -13.12 -24.50 6.93
CA VAL A 238 -14.52 -24.64 7.32
C VAL A 238 -15.44 -24.22 6.18
N VAL A 239 -16.43 -25.02 5.84
CA VAL A 239 -17.45 -24.75 4.80
C VAL A 239 -18.85 -24.59 5.36
N PHE A 240 -19.13 -25.06 6.57
CA PHE A 240 -20.41 -24.93 7.24
C PHE A 240 -20.27 -24.95 8.77
N ILE A 241 -21.05 -24.11 9.46
CA ILE A 241 -21.09 -24.04 10.93
C ILE A 241 -22.54 -24.28 11.40
N SER A 242 -22.71 -25.06 12.42
CA SER A 242 -23.98 -25.19 13.12
C SER A 242 -23.78 -25.08 14.63
N CYS A 243 -24.67 -24.35 15.29
CA CYS A 243 -24.61 -24.11 16.74
C CYS A 243 -25.74 -24.82 17.47
N GLY A 244 -25.40 -25.46 18.57
CA GLY A 244 -26.37 -25.99 19.55
C GLY A 244 -26.57 -25.01 20.71
N TYR A 245 -27.07 -25.49 21.86
CA TYR A 245 -27.28 -24.65 23.04
C TYR A 245 -25.96 -24.07 23.58
N GLU A 246 -24.98 -24.92 23.85
CA GLU A 246 -23.65 -24.55 24.32
C GLU A 246 -22.53 -25.30 23.59
N HIS A 247 -22.80 -25.80 22.39
CA HIS A 247 -21.81 -26.45 21.54
C HIS A 247 -21.89 -25.96 20.11
N THR A 248 -20.84 -26.22 19.37
CA THR A 248 -20.71 -25.84 17.97
C THR A 248 -20.08 -26.98 17.18
N ALA A 249 -20.59 -27.23 15.98
CA ALA A 249 -20.04 -28.20 15.03
C ALA A 249 -19.67 -27.50 13.75
N VAL A 250 -18.51 -27.85 13.18
CA VAL A 250 -18.03 -27.30 11.90
C VAL A 250 -17.74 -28.44 10.94
N LEU A 251 -18.09 -28.25 9.68
CA LEU A 251 -17.79 -29.13 8.55
C LEU A 251 -16.66 -28.57 7.74
N THR A 252 -15.65 -29.39 7.45
CA THR A 252 -14.51 -29.00 6.63
C THR A 252 -14.72 -29.33 5.16
N GLN A 253 -13.93 -28.74 4.28
CA GLN A 253 -14.01 -28.97 2.83
C GLN A 253 -13.74 -30.45 2.46
N ASP A 254 -12.90 -31.14 3.21
CA ASP A 254 -12.56 -32.56 3.02
C ASP A 254 -13.55 -33.55 3.70
N GLY A 255 -14.67 -33.04 4.17
CA GLY A 255 -15.76 -33.87 4.71
C GLY A 255 -15.59 -34.34 6.16
N LYS A 256 -14.75 -33.67 6.94
CA LYS A 256 -14.55 -33.98 8.38
C LYS A 256 -15.39 -33.07 9.28
N VAL A 257 -15.77 -33.59 10.44
CA VAL A 257 -16.53 -32.83 11.43
C VAL A 257 -15.69 -32.59 12.68
N PHE A 258 -15.60 -31.32 13.09
CA PHE A 258 -14.98 -30.89 14.33
C PHE A 258 -16.03 -30.29 15.24
N THR A 259 -15.95 -30.58 16.51
CA THR A 259 -16.90 -30.10 17.52
C THR A 259 -16.18 -29.52 18.72
N PHE A 260 -16.82 -28.56 19.37
CA PHE A 260 -16.31 -27.91 20.58
C PHE A 260 -17.47 -27.33 21.41
N GLY A 261 -17.22 -27.14 22.68
CA GLY A 261 -18.21 -26.64 23.64
C GLY A 261 -18.58 -27.66 24.73
N ASP A 262 -19.82 -27.59 25.17
CA ASP A 262 -20.35 -28.52 26.19
C ASP A 262 -20.51 -29.94 25.66
N ASN A 263 -20.13 -30.92 26.45
CA ASN A 263 -20.28 -32.38 26.16
C ASN A 263 -21.03 -33.16 27.24
N SER A 264 -21.83 -32.48 28.06
CA SER A 264 -22.55 -33.11 29.16
C SER A 264 -23.52 -34.24 28.72
N TYR A 265 -23.99 -34.17 27.48
CA TYR A 265 -24.87 -35.17 26.86
C TYR A 265 -24.20 -35.96 25.73
N GLY A 266 -22.90 -35.84 25.54
CA GLY A 266 -22.17 -36.47 24.45
C GLY A 266 -22.39 -35.80 23.08
N GLN A 267 -22.86 -34.56 23.03
CA GLN A 267 -23.16 -33.81 21.80
C GLN A 267 -21.93 -33.48 20.95
N LEU A 268 -20.73 -33.64 21.48
CA LEU A 268 -19.50 -33.45 20.74
C LEU A 268 -19.04 -34.71 19.99
N GLY A 269 -19.56 -35.90 20.36
CA GLY A 269 -19.22 -37.16 19.68
C GLY A 269 -17.78 -37.66 19.92
N HIS A 270 -17.09 -37.14 20.93
CA HIS A 270 -15.77 -37.58 21.35
C HIS A 270 -15.62 -37.49 22.87
N ASP A 271 -14.60 -38.16 23.40
CA ASP A 271 -14.27 -38.07 24.83
C ASP A 271 -13.50 -36.76 25.07
N SER A 272 -14.18 -35.72 25.58
CA SER A 272 -13.52 -34.46 25.96
C SER A 272 -13.02 -34.56 27.40
N THR A 273 -11.72 -34.55 27.58
CA THR A 273 -11.09 -34.24 28.86
C THR A 273 -11.10 -32.74 29.12
N ALA A 274 -11.19 -32.31 30.37
CA ALA A 274 -11.21 -30.89 30.75
C ALA A 274 -10.01 -30.07 30.24
N GLU A 275 -8.97 -30.69 29.76
CA GLU A 275 -7.76 -30.08 29.24
C GLU A 275 -7.83 -29.69 27.74
N LYS A 276 -8.81 -30.21 26.98
CA LYS A 276 -8.91 -29.97 25.52
C LYS A 276 -10.18 -29.18 25.18
N ARG A 277 -10.11 -27.85 25.32
CA ARG A 277 -11.22 -26.93 25.00
C ARG A 277 -11.27 -26.46 23.56
N GLY A 278 -10.38 -26.91 22.67
CA GLY A 278 -10.35 -26.57 21.25
C GLY A 278 -11.19 -27.47 20.36
N PRO A 279 -11.30 -27.17 19.06
CA PRO A 279 -11.95 -28.01 18.07
C PRO A 279 -11.32 -29.41 18.02
N GLN A 280 -12.15 -30.45 18.10
CA GLN A 280 -11.71 -31.85 18.06
C GLN A 280 -12.42 -32.60 16.94
N LEU A 281 -11.66 -33.39 16.18
CA LEU A 281 -12.19 -34.24 15.13
C LEU A 281 -13.09 -35.33 15.75
N VAL A 282 -14.26 -35.52 15.19
CA VAL A 282 -15.15 -36.66 15.54
C VAL A 282 -14.66 -37.89 14.78
N GLU A 283 -13.74 -38.65 15.37
CA GLU A 283 -13.06 -39.78 14.72
C GLU A 283 -13.98 -41.00 14.52
N ARG A 284 -15.03 -41.10 15.30
CA ARG A 284 -15.97 -42.25 15.28
C ARG A 284 -16.99 -42.23 14.13
N ILE A 285 -16.98 -41.18 13.31
CA ILE A 285 -17.74 -41.13 12.06
C ILE A 285 -16.97 -41.91 10.99
N GLU A 286 -17.55 -43.01 10.53
CA GLU A 286 -16.98 -43.82 9.45
C GLU A 286 -17.39 -43.25 8.08
N GLY A 287 -16.49 -42.58 7.40
CA GLY A 287 -16.73 -42.02 6.09
C GLY A 287 -16.67 -40.49 6.05
N LEU A 288 -17.05 -39.94 4.92
CA LEU A 288 -17.01 -38.49 4.66
C LEU A 288 -18.40 -37.86 4.81
N VAL A 289 -18.46 -36.72 5.47
CA VAL A 289 -19.69 -35.97 5.77
C VAL A 289 -19.90 -34.82 4.77
N SER A 290 -21.14 -34.67 4.29
CA SER A 290 -21.53 -33.55 3.40
C SER A 290 -22.48 -32.54 4.06
N GLN A 291 -23.15 -32.92 5.16
CA GLN A 291 -24.07 -32.04 5.87
C GLN A 291 -23.99 -32.29 7.37
N ILE A 292 -24.08 -31.23 8.14
CA ILE A 292 -24.22 -31.26 9.61
C ILE A 292 -25.33 -30.32 10.04
N ASP A 293 -25.95 -30.62 11.16
CA ASP A 293 -26.87 -29.73 11.85
C ASP A 293 -26.91 -30.02 13.34
N CYS A 294 -27.09 -29.02 14.19
CA CYS A 294 -27.13 -29.13 15.64
C CYS A 294 -28.53 -28.85 16.18
N GLY A 295 -29.02 -29.76 17.06
CA GLY A 295 -30.07 -29.43 18.00
C GLY A 295 -29.45 -28.82 19.27
N SER A 296 -30.25 -28.55 20.31
CA SER A 296 -29.72 -27.99 21.55
C SER A 296 -28.70 -28.90 22.25
N TYR A 297 -28.90 -30.21 22.25
CA TYR A 297 -28.05 -31.17 22.96
C TYR A 297 -27.60 -32.35 22.10
N HIS A 298 -27.68 -32.25 20.79
CA HIS A 298 -27.25 -33.29 19.87
C HIS A 298 -26.73 -32.67 18.54
N THR A 299 -26.04 -33.50 17.77
CA THR A 299 -25.52 -33.17 16.44
C THR A 299 -25.93 -34.29 15.46
N LEU A 300 -26.44 -33.90 14.30
CA LEU A 300 -26.69 -34.79 13.16
C LEU A 300 -25.62 -34.61 12.11
N ALA A 301 -25.22 -35.69 11.44
CA ALA A 301 -24.33 -35.67 10.30
C ALA A 301 -24.81 -36.63 9.20
N TYR A 302 -24.80 -36.21 7.96
CA TYR A 302 -25.02 -37.05 6.80
C TYR A 302 -23.72 -37.55 6.22
N VAL A 303 -23.44 -38.83 6.32
CA VAL A 303 -22.26 -39.50 5.79
C VAL A 303 -22.58 -39.99 4.37
N TYR A 304 -22.21 -39.20 3.36
CA TYR A 304 -22.59 -39.50 1.96
C TYR A 304 -21.90 -40.75 1.38
N THR A 305 -20.72 -41.10 1.89
CA THR A 305 -19.95 -42.28 1.44
C THR A 305 -20.60 -43.58 1.84
N THR A 306 -21.35 -43.60 2.94
CA THR A 306 -22.10 -44.77 3.45
C THR A 306 -23.61 -44.65 3.27
N GLY A 307 -24.09 -43.45 2.92
CA GLY A 307 -25.53 -43.17 2.79
C GLY A 307 -26.29 -43.09 4.13
N GLN A 308 -25.59 -42.99 5.25
CA GLN A 308 -26.17 -42.99 6.59
C GLN A 308 -26.32 -41.59 7.16
N VAL A 309 -27.36 -41.38 7.97
CA VAL A 309 -27.48 -40.23 8.86
C VAL A 309 -27.13 -40.70 10.27
N VAL A 310 -26.11 -40.09 10.85
CA VAL A 310 -25.61 -40.42 12.19
C VAL A 310 -25.91 -39.30 13.18
N PHE A 311 -25.99 -39.61 14.45
CA PHE A 311 -26.15 -38.62 15.50
C PHE A 311 -25.28 -38.93 16.71
N PHE A 312 -25.05 -37.94 17.52
CA PHE A 312 -24.42 -38.01 18.83
C PHE A 312 -25.02 -36.95 19.76
N GLY A 313 -25.12 -37.29 21.03
CA GLY A 313 -25.80 -36.46 22.02
C GLY A 313 -27.26 -36.90 22.28
N ARG A 314 -28.07 -36.01 22.89
CA ARG A 314 -29.43 -36.25 23.30
C ARG A 314 -30.45 -35.40 22.55
N GLY A 315 -31.33 -36.03 21.79
CA GLY A 315 -32.34 -35.33 21.00
C GLY A 315 -33.49 -36.25 20.59
N PRO A 316 -34.45 -35.75 19.82
CA PRO A 316 -35.60 -36.54 19.34
C PRO A 316 -35.13 -37.73 18.49
N GLY A 317 -35.58 -38.93 18.86
CA GLY A 317 -35.15 -40.18 18.22
C GLY A 317 -33.75 -40.67 18.64
N CYS A 318 -33.10 -39.98 19.52
CA CYS A 318 -31.74 -40.27 19.97
C CYS A 318 -31.67 -40.90 21.37
N THR A 319 -32.77 -41.58 21.84
CA THR A 319 -32.80 -42.25 23.12
C THR A 319 -32.43 -43.72 22.95
N ARG A 320 -31.35 -44.15 23.62
CA ARG A 320 -31.07 -45.59 23.84
C ARG A 320 -32.05 -46.15 24.81
N SER A 321 -32.58 -47.33 24.51
CA SER A 321 -33.42 -48.12 25.41
C SER A 321 -32.55 -48.81 26.46
N SER A 322 -31.91 -48.10 27.37
CA SER A 322 -31.23 -48.70 28.52
C SER A 322 -31.81 -48.19 29.83
N PRO A 323 -32.26 -49.11 30.74
CA PRO A 323 -32.92 -48.70 31.96
C PRO A 323 -32.02 -48.41 33.16
N HIS A 324 -30.70 -48.29 33.00
CA HIS A 324 -29.77 -48.06 34.10
C HIS A 324 -29.20 -46.65 34.16
N PRO A 325 -29.28 -45.98 35.33
CA PRO A 325 -28.72 -44.63 35.53
C PRO A 325 -27.19 -44.58 35.49
N GLU A 326 -26.50 -45.70 35.62
CA GLU A 326 -25.01 -45.75 35.64
C GLU A 326 -24.37 -45.75 34.24
N ALA A 327 -25.18 -45.90 33.18
CA ALA A 327 -24.68 -45.85 31.78
C ALA A 327 -24.51 -44.43 31.20
N LEU A 328 -24.68 -43.37 32.00
CA LEU A 328 -24.56 -41.97 31.55
C LEU A 328 -23.12 -41.52 31.29
N ALA A 329 -22.12 -42.32 31.67
CA ALA A 329 -20.71 -41.98 31.50
C ALA A 329 -20.07 -42.48 30.17
N GLU A 330 -20.78 -43.32 29.39
CA GLU A 330 -20.24 -43.91 28.14
C GLU A 330 -20.95 -43.43 26.86
N SER A 331 -21.62 -42.28 26.87
CA SER A 331 -22.47 -41.84 25.74
C SER A 331 -21.77 -41.01 24.67
N SER A 332 -20.47 -41.17 24.52
CA SER A 332 -19.69 -40.49 23.45
C SER A 332 -19.77 -41.17 22.06
N ASP A 333 -20.58 -42.22 21.94
CA ASP A 333 -20.68 -43.01 20.73
C ASP A 333 -21.60 -42.40 19.68
N VAL A 334 -21.07 -42.33 18.43
CA VAL A 334 -21.86 -42.02 17.24
C VAL A 334 -22.84 -43.18 16.96
N SER A 335 -24.12 -42.86 16.86
CA SER A 335 -25.18 -43.81 16.57
C SER A 335 -25.87 -43.53 15.23
N CYS A 336 -26.38 -44.58 14.58
CA CYS A 336 -27.08 -44.39 13.31
C CYS A 336 -28.56 -44.02 13.56
N LEU A 337 -28.99 -42.91 12.91
CA LEU A 337 -30.41 -42.50 12.90
C LEU A 337 -31.14 -43.10 11.71
N ILE A 338 -30.54 -43.11 10.53
CA ILE A 338 -31.04 -43.76 9.32
C ILE A 338 -29.88 -44.55 8.70
N SER A 339 -30.13 -45.87 8.46
CA SER A 339 -29.20 -46.74 7.74
C SER A 339 -29.45 -46.68 6.23
N ALA A 340 -28.47 -47.10 5.44
CA ALA A 340 -28.62 -47.23 3.99
C ALA A 340 -29.76 -48.19 3.60
N ASN A 341 -30.01 -49.20 4.42
CA ASN A 341 -31.13 -50.17 4.21
C ASN A 341 -32.51 -49.54 4.41
N ASP A 342 -32.59 -48.46 5.20
CA ASP A 342 -33.85 -47.72 5.42
C ASP A 342 -34.23 -46.85 4.24
N LEU A 343 -33.29 -46.64 3.29
CA LEU A 343 -33.38 -45.74 2.12
C LEU A 343 -33.44 -46.54 0.80
N GLU A 344 -34.21 -47.65 0.75
CA GLU A 344 -34.22 -48.61 -0.37
C GLU A 344 -34.29 -47.97 -1.77
N ASP A 345 -35.18 -46.97 -1.98
CA ASP A 345 -35.42 -46.33 -3.27
C ASP A 345 -35.09 -44.82 -3.31
N VAL A 346 -34.60 -44.27 -2.20
CA VAL A 346 -34.41 -42.83 -2.03
C VAL A 346 -33.03 -42.48 -1.47
N GLN A 347 -32.58 -41.28 -1.77
CA GLN A 347 -31.36 -40.69 -1.19
C GLN A 347 -31.70 -39.52 -0.30
N VAL A 348 -30.85 -39.26 0.71
CA VAL A 348 -30.97 -38.08 1.58
C VAL A 348 -30.69 -36.82 0.79
N LYS A 349 -31.63 -35.87 0.86
CA LYS A 349 -31.47 -34.54 0.29
C LYS A 349 -30.91 -33.55 1.31
N HIS A 350 -31.60 -33.36 2.43
CA HIS A 350 -31.20 -32.47 3.51
C HIS A 350 -31.53 -33.06 4.87
N ILE A 351 -30.72 -32.70 5.88
CA ILE A 351 -30.93 -33.01 7.29
C ILE A 351 -31.22 -31.73 8.07
N PHE A 352 -32.14 -31.80 9.04
CA PHE A 352 -32.50 -30.71 9.93
C PHE A 352 -32.59 -31.20 11.36
N ALA A 353 -31.80 -30.65 12.25
CA ALA A 353 -31.81 -30.97 13.65
C ALA A 353 -32.56 -29.91 14.47
N GLY A 354 -33.26 -30.34 15.51
CA GLY A 354 -33.93 -29.47 16.44
C GLY A 354 -34.26 -30.13 17.76
N THR A 355 -34.53 -29.34 18.78
CA THR A 355 -34.89 -29.85 20.13
C THR A 355 -36.24 -30.54 20.13
N TYR A 356 -37.23 -29.99 19.41
CA TYR A 356 -38.57 -30.57 19.28
C TYR A 356 -38.62 -31.69 18.27
N ALA A 357 -38.00 -31.58 17.10
CA ALA A 357 -38.06 -32.60 16.05
C ALA A 357 -36.79 -32.54 15.15
N ASN A 358 -36.41 -33.74 14.67
CA ASN A 358 -35.43 -33.90 13.59
C ASN A 358 -36.15 -34.25 12.29
N PHE A 359 -35.65 -33.74 11.18
CA PHE A 359 -36.18 -33.99 9.84
C PHE A 359 -35.08 -34.40 8.87
N VAL A 360 -35.42 -35.37 8.00
CA VAL A 360 -34.56 -35.80 6.90
C VAL A 360 -35.40 -35.79 5.64
N THR A 361 -35.08 -34.96 4.67
CA THR A 361 -35.73 -34.90 3.35
C THR A 361 -35.03 -35.83 2.37
N THR A 362 -35.81 -36.41 1.45
CA THR A 362 -35.30 -37.37 0.48
C THR A 362 -35.73 -37.03 -0.96
N TYR A 363 -35.01 -37.58 -1.94
CA TYR A 363 -35.35 -37.53 -3.36
C TYR A 363 -35.19 -38.93 -3.98
N GLN A 364 -35.87 -39.20 -5.11
CA GLN A 364 -35.78 -40.50 -5.77
C GLN A 364 -34.38 -40.67 -6.42
N LYS A 365 -33.88 -41.91 -6.34
CA LYS A 365 -32.61 -42.29 -6.98
C LYS A 365 -32.74 -42.24 -8.50
N ASP A 366 -32.33 -41.17 -9.13
CA ASP A 366 -32.10 -41.11 -10.59
C ASP A 366 -30.68 -41.60 -10.91
N THR A 367 -30.58 -42.52 -11.84
CA THR A 367 -29.29 -43.14 -12.25
C THR A 367 -28.29 -42.18 -12.91
N SER A 368 -28.67 -40.91 -13.07
CA SER A 368 -27.86 -39.89 -13.76
C SER A 368 -27.24 -38.82 -12.84
N SER A 369 -27.60 -38.74 -11.55
CA SER A 369 -27.04 -37.73 -10.64
C SER A 369 -25.91 -38.29 -9.78
N THR A 370 -24.69 -38.01 -10.15
CA THR A 370 -23.46 -38.33 -9.39
C THR A 370 -23.06 -37.27 -8.37
N GLY A 371 -23.91 -36.27 -8.11
CA GLY A 371 -23.60 -35.13 -7.22
C GLY A 371 -23.75 -35.45 -5.75
N VAL A 372 -22.78 -35.04 -4.93
CA VAL A 372 -22.87 -35.07 -3.47
C VAL A 372 -23.90 -34.05 -3.01
N SER A 373 -24.89 -34.47 -2.20
CA SER A 373 -25.89 -33.58 -1.62
C SER A 373 -25.31 -32.74 -0.49
N ARG A 374 -25.17 -31.42 -0.71
CA ARG A 374 -24.73 -30.45 0.28
C ARG A 374 -25.83 -29.43 0.58
N LYS A 375 -25.82 -28.88 1.80
CA LYS A 375 -26.65 -27.69 2.10
C LYS A 375 -26.04 -26.48 1.45
N THR A 376 -26.72 -25.89 0.47
CA THR A 376 -26.34 -24.64 -0.14
C THR A 376 -27.21 -23.52 0.43
N LEU A 377 -26.53 -22.52 1.03
CA LEU A 377 -27.21 -21.33 1.52
C LEU A 377 -27.14 -20.22 0.46
N PRO A 378 -28.15 -19.33 0.40
CA PRO A 378 -28.06 -18.14 -0.45
C PRO A 378 -26.81 -17.34 -0.11
N GLU A 379 -26.05 -16.96 -1.14
CA GLU A 379 -24.83 -16.18 -0.97
C GLU A 379 -25.07 -14.70 -1.27
N ILE A 380 -24.21 -13.83 -0.73
CA ILE A 380 -24.20 -12.41 -1.04
C ILE A 380 -23.94 -12.20 -2.54
N SER A 381 -24.43 -11.09 -3.07
CA SER A 381 -24.22 -10.74 -4.49
C SER A 381 -22.75 -10.56 -4.79
N ARG A 382 -22.30 -11.14 -5.91
CA ARG A 382 -20.91 -11.01 -6.37
C ARG A 382 -20.82 -11.09 -7.88
N ILE A 383 -19.78 -10.49 -8.44
CA ILE A 383 -19.48 -10.54 -9.87
C ILE A 383 -18.95 -11.94 -10.22
N ASN A 384 -19.45 -12.50 -11.31
CA ASN A 384 -18.87 -13.68 -11.93
C ASN A 384 -18.80 -13.45 -13.45
N GLN A 385 -18.17 -14.37 -14.17
CA GLN A 385 -18.04 -14.25 -15.63
C GLN A 385 -19.39 -14.16 -16.33
N SER A 386 -20.37 -14.95 -15.90
CA SER A 386 -21.73 -14.95 -16.45
C SER A 386 -22.42 -13.58 -16.32
N LEU A 387 -22.34 -12.95 -15.14
CA LEU A 387 -22.88 -11.61 -14.92
C LEU A 387 -22.16 -10.56 -15.75
N THR A 388 -20.85 -10.63 -15.85
CA THR A 388 -20.05 -9.71 -16.67
C THR A 388 -20.47 -9.77 -18.15
N GLU A 389 -20.62 -10.95 -18.70
CA GLU A 389 -21.07 -11.15 -20.09
C GLU A 389 -22.51 -10.67 -20.28
N LYS A 390 -23.38 -10.95 -19.33
CA LYS A 390 -24.76 -10.48 -19.32
C LYS A 390 -24.85 -8.94 -19.35
N TRP A 391 -24.12 -8.25 -18.47
CA TRP A 391 -24.11 -6.79 -18.41
C TRP A 391 -23.53 -6.15 -19.68
N MET A 392 -22.50 -6.76 -20.26
CA MET A 392 -21.90 -6.29 -21.52
C MET A 392 -22.82 -6.45 -22.72
N ALA A 393 -23.73 -7.41 -22.70
CA ALA A 393 -24.65 -7.74 -23.80
C ALA A 393 -26.05 -7.11 -23.67
N VAL A 394 -26.34 -6.38 -22.60
CA VAL A 394 -27.66 -5.79 -22.33
C VAL A 394 -28.00 -4.72 -23.33
N ALA A 395 -29.24 -4.81 -23.93
CA ALA A 395 -29.84 -3.77 -24.76
C ALA A 395 -30.40 -2.64 -23.88
N ARG A 396 -30.01 -1.41 -24.15
CA ARG A 396 -30.45 -0.23 -23.39
C ARG A 396 -31.98 -0.02 -23.52
N GLY A 397 -32.62 0.21 -22.37
CA GLY A 397 -34.07 0.45 -22.30
C GLY A 397 -34.95 -0.80 -22.20
N SER A 398 -34.35 -1.99 -22.09
CA SER A 398 -35.04 -3.25 -21.84
C SER A 398 -35.29 -3.48 -20.34
N ILE A 399 -36.16 -4.47 -20.01
CA ILE A 399 -36.34 -4.92 -18.61
C ILE A 399 -35.01 -5.46 -18.05
N GLU A 400 -34.20 -6.10 -18.85
CA GLU A 400 -32.89 -6.64 -18.54
C GLU A 400 -31.89 -5.52 -18.19
N ASP A 401 -32.00 -4.33 -18.79
CA ASP A 401 -31.23 -3.14 -18.47
C ASP A 401 -31.49 -2.69 -17.01
N GLU A 402 -32.74 -2.66 -16.59
CA GLU A 402 -33.10 -2.29 -15.21
C GLU A 402 -32.61 -3.33 -14.17
N VAL A 403 -32.66 -4.63 -14.52
CA VAL A 403 -32.13 -5.70 -13.70
C VAL A 403 -30.59 -5.58 -13.56
N ALA A 404 -29.92 -5.34 -14.69
CA ALA A 404 -28.45 -5.15 -14.70
C ALA A 404 -28.03 -3.92 -13.86
N LYS A 405 -28.74 -2.81 -13.97
CA LYS A 405 -28.50 -1.61 -13.15
C LYS A 405 -28.67 -1.89 -11.65
N SER A 406 -29.70 -2.65 -11.28
CA SER A 406 -29.95 -3.03 -9.89
C SER A 406 -28.80 -3.92 -9.35
N GLU A 407 -28.37 -4.90 -10.11
CA GLU A 407 -27.27 -5.80 -9.76
C GLU A 407 -25.95 -5.03 -9.58
N ILE A 408 -25.62 -4.14 -10.50
CA ILE A 408 -24.43 -3.28 -10.43
C ILE A 408 -24.49 -2.39 -9.19
N ARG A 409 -25.64 -1.80 -8.90
CA ARG A 409 -25.82 -0.91 -7.74
C ARG A 409 -25.59 -1.64 -6.42
N VAL A 410 -26.09 -2.86 -6.29
CA VAL A 410 -25.88 -3.66 -5.08
C VAL A 410 -24.40 -4.01 -4.90
N ILE A 411 -23.76 -4.51 -5.94
CA ILE A 411 -22.37 -5.02 -5.85
C ILE A 411 -21.36 -3.87 -5.65
N PHE A 412 -21.47 -2.82 -6.46
CA PHE A 412 -20.52 -1.71 -6.41
C PHE A 412 -20.79 -0.70 -5.29
N SER A 413 -21.85 -0.86 -4.54
CA SER A 413 -22.12 -0.07 -3.33
C SER A 413 -21.72 -0.79 -2.05
N SER A 414 -21.28 -2.04 -2.11
CA SER A 414 -20.91 -2.87 -0.95
C SER A 414 -19.46 -3.32 -1.01
N PRO A 415 -18.62 -2.96 0.00
CA PRO A 415 -17.26 -3.48 0.12
C PRO A 415 -17.21 -5.00 0.18
N ALA A 416 -18.13 -5.63 0.91
CA ALA A 416 -18.20 -7.08 1.05
C ALA A 416 -18.47 -7.79 -0.28
N CYS A 417 -19.39 -7.27 -1.10
CA CYS A 417 -19.70 -7.81 -2.42
C CYS A 417 -18.53 -7.71 -3.40
N LEU A 418 -17.82 -6.60 -3.41
CA LEU A 418 -16.62 -6.44 -4.24
C LEU A 418 -15.52 -7.39 -3.82
N THR A 419 -15.26 -7.53 -2.54
CA THR A 419 -14.27 -8.48 -2.01
C THR A 419 -14.67 -9.92 -2.36
N ALA A 420 -15.95 -10.28 -2.18
CA ALA A 420 -16.47 -11.59 -2.54
C ALA A 420 -16.30 -11.94 -4.03
N SER A 421 -16.38 -10.93 -4.91
CA SER A 421 -16.26 -11.10 -6.36
C SER A 421 -14.89 -11.59 -6.81
N PHE A 422 -13.84 -11.30 -6.05
CA PHE A 422 -12.44 -11.51 -6.44
C PHE A 422 -11.63 -12.35 -5.44
N LEU A 423 -12.29 -13.07 -4.55
CA LEU A 423 -11.60 -13.94 -3.59
C LEU A 423 -10.81 -15.03 -4.31
N LYS A 424 -9.58 -15.26 -3.86
CA LYS A 424 -8.74 -16.38 -4.32
C LYS A 424 -9.30 -17.70 -3.79
N LYS A 425 -9.20 -18.74 -4.59
CA LYS A 425 -9.38 -20.11 -4.11
C LYS A 425 -8.19 -20.48 -3.22
N ARG A 426 -8.48 -21.02 -2.05
CA ARG A 426 -7.47 -21.48 -1.08
C ARG A 426 -7.36 -22.99 -1.08
N GLU A 427 -6.13 -23.48 -1.02
CA GLU A 427 -5.86 -24.87 -0.64
C GLU A 427 -5.95 -25.01 0.89
N PRO A 428 -6.37 -26.19 1.39
CA PRO A 428 -6.46 -26.44 2.83
C PRO A 428 -5.11 -26.18 3.54
N GLY A 429 -5.13 -25.33 4.56
CA GLY A 429 -3.95 -25.01 5.35
C GLY A 429 -3.05 -23.91 4.78
N GLU A 430 -3.36 -23.33 3.62
CA GLU A 430 -2.59 -22.25 3.03
C GLU A 430 -2.85 -20.91 3.74
N MET A 431 -1.75 -20.27 4.15
CA MET A 431 -1.79 -18.90 4.69
C MET A 431 -1.55 -17.92 3.54
N VAL A 432 -2.57 -17.18 3.14
CA VAL A 432 -2.51 -16.23 2.05
C VAL A 432 -2.31 -14.81 2.61
N SER A 433 -1.32 -14.09 2.09
CA SER A 433 -1.04 -12.71 2.48
C SER A 433 -2.04 -11.70 1.92
N ILE A 434 -2.64 -12.01 0.77
CA ILE A 434 -3.68 -11.20 0.11
C ILE A 434 -4.81 -12.13 -0.30
N ASP A 435 -6.03 -11.81 0.15
CA ASP A 435 -7.21 -12.68 -0.02
C ASP A 435 -7.83 -12.58 -1.42
N VAL A 436 -7.56 -11.51 -2.16
CA VAL A 436 -8.19 -11.21 -3.45
C VAL A 436 -7.21 -11.37 -4.62
N ASP A 437 -7.76 -11.78 -5.76
CA ASP A 437 -7.03 -11.82 -7.03
C ASP A 437 -7.10 -10.46 -7.73
N LEU A 438 -6.06 -9.66 -7.56
CA LEU A 438 -5.98 -8.29 -8.09
C LEU A 438 -5.84 -8.25 -9.61
N GLU A 439 -5.22 -9.26 -10.22
CA GLU A 439 -5.10 -9.37 -11.68
C GLU A 439 -6.46 -9.62 -12.33
N MET A 440 -7.23 -10.56 -11.79
CA MET A 440 -8.61 -10.82 -12.22
C MET A 440 -9.49 -9.59 -12.02
N ALA A 441 -9.34 -8.88 -10.91
CA ALA A 441 -10.06 -7.63 -10.63
C ALA A 441 -9.75 -6.56 -11.67
N ARG A 442 -8.50 -6.38 -12.02
CA ARG A 442 -8.05 -5.43 -13.05
C ARG A 442 -8.69 -5.74 -14.40
N ASP A 443 -8.61 -6.98 -14.83
CA ASP A 443 -9.17 -7.42 -16.13
C ASP A 443 -10.68 -7.24 -16.18
N THR A 444 -11.39 -7.62 -15.11
CA THR A 444 -12.84 -7.47 -14.99
C THR A 444 -13.26 -6.00 -15.00
N PHE A 445 -12.64 -5.16 -14.22
CA PHE A 445 -12.93 -3.72 -14.18
C PHE A 445 -12.64 -3.04 -15.52
N LYS A 446 -11.55 -3.39 -16.17
CA LYS A 446 -11.20 -2.89 -17.49
C LYS A 446 -12.28 -3.24 -18.51
N LYS A 447 -12.73 -4.49 -18.53
CA LYS A 447 -13.80 -4.95 -19.43
C LYS A 447 -15.13 -4.23 -19.16
N LEU A 448 -15.54 -4.10 -17.91
CA LEU A 448 -16.78 -3.41 -17.53
C LEU A 448 -16.77 -1.92 -17.87
N THR A 449 -15.64 -1.25 -17.68
CA THR A 449 -15.51 0.20 -17.94
C THR A 449 -15.39 0.55 -19.41
N GLU A 450 -15.27 -0.43 -20.32
CA GLU A 450 -15.37 -0.22 -21.77
C GLU A 450 -16.77 0.28 -22.19
N LYS A 451 -17.83 -0.09 -21.45
CA LYS A 451 -19.19 0.45 -21.63
C LYS A 451 -19.36 1.73 -20.78
N GLU A 452 -19.63 2.83 -21.42
CA GLU A 452 -19.75 4.13 -20.76
C GLU A 452 -20.86 4.17 -19.70
N TRP A 453 -22.02 3.54 -19.96
CA TRP A 453 -23.10 3.49 -18.99
C TRP A 453 -22.75 2.69 -17.73
N ILE A 454 -22.00 1.59 -17.88
CA ILE A 454 -21.52 0.79 -16.75
C ILE A 454 -20.47 1.60 -15.95
N SER A 455 -19.53 2.23 -16.64
CA SER A 455 -18.53 3.09 -16.04
C SER A 455 -19.16 4.25 -15.23
N SER A 456 -20.18 4.89 -15.79
CA SER A 456 -20.93 5.97 -15.11
C SER A 456 -21.66 5.47 -13.87
N MET A 457 -22.28 4.28 -13.95
CA MET A 457 -22.95 3.68 -12.80
C MET A 457 -21.96 3.27 -11.70
N ILE A 458 -20.83 2.68 -12.06
CA ILE A 458 -19.77 2.33 -11.12
C ILE A 458 -19.29 3.59 -10.41
N THR A 459 -19.00 4.65 -11.13
CA THR A 459 -18.57 5.94 -10.57
C THR A 459 -19.60 6.49 -9.59
N ALA A 460 -20.87 6.48 -9.93
CA ALA A 460 -21.96 6.94 -9.05
C ALA A 460 -22.08 6.07 -7.79
N CYS A 461 -21.99 4.76 -7.91
CA CYS A 461 -22.06 3.83 -6.76
C CYS A 461 -20.86 4.01 -5.80
N LEU A 462 -19.67 4.17 -6.34
CA LEU A 462 -18.46 4.42 -5.53
C LEU A 462 -18.55 5.75 -4.80
N ARG A 463 -18.94 6.80 -5.51
CA ARG A 463 -19.08 8.16 -4.95
C ARG A 463 -20.12 8.25 -3.85
N ASP A 464 -21.31 7.74 -4.10
CA ASP A 464 -22.50 7.97 -3.26
C ASP A 464 -22.59 6.98 -2.09
N ASN A 465 -22.07 5.77 -2.24
CA ASN A 465 -22.29 4.69 -1.28
C ASN A 465 -21.02 4.01 -0.80
N LEU A 466 -20.17 3.47 -1.67
CA LEU A 466 -19.07 2.60 -1.30
C LEU A 466 -18.01 3.32 -0.46
N LEU A 467 -17.57 4.48 -0.89
CA LEU A 467 -16.49 5.22 -0.22
C LEU A 467 -16.88 5.69 1.19
N GLY A 468 -18.17 5.96 1.42
CA GLY A 468 -18.70 6.27 2.74
C GLY A 468 -18.85 5.04 3.65
N ALA A 469 -18.85 3.84 3.09
CA ALA A 469 -19.05 2.57 3.78
C ALA A 469 -17.76 1.76 3.95
N LEU A 470 -16.60 2.32 3.61
CA LEU A 470 -15.32 1.60 3.73
C LEU A 470 -15.02 1.19 5.18
N PRO A 471 -14.58 -0.06 5.42
CA PRO A 471 -14.37 -0.60 6.76
C PRO A 471 -13.02 -0.15 7.36
N CYS A 472 -12.82 1.13 7.57
CA CYS A 472 -11.56 1.70 8.04
C CYS A 472 -11.22 1.39 9.52
N ARG A 473 -12.17 0.84 10.29
CA ARG A 473 -11.94 0.44 11.69
C ARG A 473 -11.81 -1.07 11.88
N SER A 474 -11.97 -1.86 10.84
CA SER A 474 -11.87 -3.31 10.93
C SER A 474 -10.42 -3.79 11.05
N PRO A 475 -10.09 -4.64 12.02
CA PRO A 475 -8.76 -5.24 12.14
C PRO A 475 -8.58 -6.47 11.24
N HIS A 476 -9.59 -6.86 10.47
CA HIS A 476 -9.61 -8.10 9.69
C HIS A 476 -9.10 -7.86 8.26
N GLN A 477 -8.13 -8.67 7.84
CA GLN A 477 -7.50 -8.57 6.52
C GLN A 477 -8.52 -8.68 5.38
N GLU A 478 -9.50 -9.56 5.49
CA GLU A 478 -10.54 -9.73 4.46
C GLU A 478 -11.38 -8.47 4.27
N ALA A 479 -11.76 -7.81 5.37
CA ALA A 479 -12.51 -6.55 5.30
C ALA A 479 -11.71 -5.43 4.63
N LEU A 480 -10.40 -5.41 4.82
CA LEU A 480 -9.51 -4.39 4.25
C LEU A 480 -9.12 -4.68 2.78
N SER A 481 -9.49 -5.83 2.24
CA SER A 481 -9.19 -6.19 0.83
C SER A 481 -9.82 -5.23 -0.18
N VAL A 482 -10.92 -4.57 0.15
CA VAL A 482 -11.54 -3.55 -0.71
C VAL A 482 -10.59 -2.37 -0.99
N PHE A 483 -9.73 -2.02 -0.04
CA PHE A 483 -8.72 -0.98 -0.23
C PHE A 483 -7.65 -1.37 -1.25
N LEU A 484 -7.42 -2.67 -1.44
CA LEU A 484 -6.51 -3.20 -2.46
C LEU A 484 -7.19 -3.31 -3.83
N LEU A 485 -8.50 -3.53 -3.87
CA LEU A 485 -9.28 -3.67 -5.10
C LEU A 485 -9.56 -2.34 -5.79
N LEU A 486 -9.89 -1.30 -5.02
CA LEU A 486 -10.28 0.00 -5.59
C LEU A 486 -9.23 0.62 -6.51
N PRO A 487 -7.93 0.62 -6.22
CA PRO A 487 -6.91 1.17 -7.12
C PRO A 487 -6.82 0.45 -8.48
N GLU A 488 -7.34 -0.77 -8.60
CA GLU A 488 -7.35 -1.52 -9.85
C GLU A 488 -8.48 -1.08 -10.80
N CYS A 489 -9.46 -0.33 -10.29
CA CYS A 489 -10.60 0.16 -11.09
C CYS A 489 -10.20 1.39 -11.90
N PRO A 490 -10.41 1.39 -13.24
CA PRO A 490 -10.07 2.52 -14.10
C PRO A 490 -10.74 3.84 -13.72
N VAL A 491 -11.93 3.83 -13.13
CA VAL A 491 -12.62 5.06 -12.70
C VAL A 491 -11.91 5.76 -11.55
N MET A 492 -11.19 5.03 -10.71
CA MET A 492 -10.35 5.61 -9.65
C MET A 492 -9.08 6.29 -10.21
N LEU A 493 -8.60 5.81 -11.36
CA LEU A 493 -7.43 6.36 -12.04
C LEU A 493 -7.78 7.52 -12.98
N ASP A 494 -9.05 7.78 -13.23
CA ASP A 494 -9.51 8.90 -14.04
C ASP A 494 -9.27 10.23 -13.31
N SER A 495 -8.53 11.13 -13.95
CA SER A 495 -8.21 12.43 -13.39
C SER A 495 -9.44 13.28 -13.03
N ARG A 496 -10.56 13.09 -13.71
CA ARG A 496 -11.82 13.81 -13.44
C ARG A 496 -12.45 13.45 -12.10
N ASN A 497 -12.15 12.27 -11.57
CA ASN A 497 -12.73 11.71 -10.34
C ASN A 497 -11.84 11.90 -9.10
N TRP A 498 -10.77 12.68 -9.19
CA TRP A 498 -9.83 12.83 -8.09
C TRP A 498 -10.46 13.34 -6.79
N MET A 499 -11.35 14.33 -6.88
CA MET A 499 -12.00 14.93 -5.72
C MET A 499 -13.14 14.05 -5.17
N THR A 500 -13.88 13.38 -6.04
CA THR A 500 -15.06 12.61 -5.68
C THR A 500 -14.76 11.17 -5.27
N LEU A 501 -13.69 10.58 -5.77
CA LEU A 501 -13.34 9.18 -5.51
C LEU A 501 -12.01 9.01 -4.76
N VAL A 502 -10.94 9.64 -5.22
CA VAL A 502 -9.61 9.42 -4.65
C VAL A 502 -9.43 10.09 -3.30
N VAL A 503 -9.93 11.31 -3.13
CA VAL A 503 -9.86 12.04 -1.85
C VAL A 503 -10.62 11.30 -0.74
N PRO A 504 -11.87 10.87 -0.91
CA PRO A 504 -12.55 10.06 0.10
C PRO A 504 -11.84 8.75 0.42
N PHE A 505 -11.24 8.09 -0.58
CA PHE A 505 -10.42 6.91 -0.37
C PHE A 505 -9.21 7.21 0.55
N ALA A 506 -8.47 8.26 0.25
CA ALA A 506 -7.32 8.67 1.04
C ALA A 506 -7.71 9.08 2.47
N GLU A 507 -8.82 9.77 2.64
CA GLU A 507 -9.37 10.12 3.96
C GLU A 507 -9.74 8.87 4.77
N ALA A 508 -10.33 7.87 4.14
CA ALA A 508 -10.64 6.59 4.78
C ALA A 508 -9.36 5.87 5.25
N VAL A 509 -8.32 5.84 4.42
CA VAL A 509 -7.02 5.27 4.80
C VAL A 509 -6.38 6.06 5.97
N HIS A 510 -6.46 7.37 5.93
CA HIS A 510 -5.89 8.23 6.98
C HIS A 510 -6.62 8.08 8.33
N LYS A 511 -7.93 7.85 8.30
CA LYS A 511 -8.77 7.66 9.50
C LYS A 511 -8.72 6.26 10.09
N MET A 512 -7.97 5.35 9.52
CA MET A 512 -7.84 3.97 10.04
C MET A 512 -7.31 3.96 11.47
N THR A 513 -7.80 3.01 12.28
CA THR A 513 -7.22 2.71 13.58
C THR A 513 -5.80 2.18 13.41
N ASP A 514 -4.97 2.25 14.44
CA ASP A 514 -3.57 1.78 14.38
C ASP A 514 -3.48 0.29 13.98
N GLN A 515 -4.39 -0.53 14.49
CA GLN A 515 -4.44 -1.95 14.17
C GLN A 515 -4.82 -2.19 12.70
N SER A 516 -5.85 -1.51 12.21
CA SER A 516 -6.27 -1.59 10.80
C SER A 516 -5.18 -1.09 9.86
N SER A 517 -4.52 0.00 10.21
CA SER A 517 -3.40 0.57 9.46
C SER A 517 -2.22 -0.41 9.37
N LYS A 518 -1.88 -1.11 10.46
CA LYS A 518 -0.84 -2.15 10.44
C LYS A 518 -1.18 -3.30 9.48
N VAL A 519 -2.41 -3.77 9.50
CA VAL A 519 -2.87 -4.85 8.64
C VAL A 519 -2.82 -4.42 7.17
N LEU A 520 -3.28 -3.21 6.85
CA LEU A 520 -3.23 -2.70 5.48
C LEU A 520 -1.79 -2.51 4.98
N LYS A 521 -0.91 -1.98 5.81
CA LYS A 521 0.52 -1.83 5.48
C LYS A 521 1.19 -3.19 5.23
N GLN A 522 0.83 -4.20 6.01
CA GLN A 522 1.32 -5.56 5.79
C GLN A 522 0.80 -6.13 4.47
N CYS A 523 -0.44 -5.85 4.08
CA CYS A 523 -0.97 -6.20 2.76
C CYS A 523 -0.17 -5.50 1.64
N TRP A 524 0.15 -4.23 1.80
CA TRP A 524 0.97 -3.50 0.82
C TRP A 524 2.36 -4.11 0.64
N THR A 525 2.96 -4.66 1.69
CA THR A 525 4.26 -5.35 1.58
C THR A 525 4.21 -6.58 0.67
N SER A 526 3.05 -7.19 0.55
CA SER A 526 2.82 -8.41 -0.24
C SER A 526 2.28 -8.12 -1.65
N LEU A 527 1.98 -6.86 -1.98
CA LEU A 527 1.51 -6.47 -3.30
C LEU A 527 2.56 -6.70 -4.38
N GLN A 528 2.10 -7.10 -5.57
CA GLN A 528 2.94 -7.14 -6.77
C GLN A 528 3.26 -5.71 -7.24
N GLU A 529 4.32 -5.58 -8.02
CA GLU A 529 4.76 -4.29 -8.58
C GLU A 529 3.64 -3.55 -9.32
N SER A 530 2.88 -4.25 -10.16
CA SER A 530 1.78 -3.67 -10.95
C SER A 530 0.68 -3.06 -10.07
N SER A 531 0.29 -3.75 -9.01
CA SER A 531 -0.77 -3.31 -8.08
C SER A 531 -0.32 -2.13 -7.21
N LEU A 532 0.90 -2.19 -6.73
CA LEU A 532 1.49 -1.08 -5.97
C LEU A 532 1.66 0.16 -6.83
N ASN A 533 2.06 -0.01 -8.08
CA ASN A 533 2.15 1.07 -9.06
C ASN A 533 0.78 1.70 -9.34
N SER A 534 -0.28 0.92 -9.49
CA SER A 534 -1.65 1.43 -9.68
C SER A 534 -2.08 2.32 -8.50
N LEU A 535 -1.80 1.91 -7.27
CA LEU A 535 -2.09 2.70 -6.07
C LEU A 535 -1.32 4.03 -6.05
N VAL A 536 -0.03 3.98 -6.35
CA VAL A 536 0.82 5.19 -6.40
C VAL A 536 0.37 6.12 -7.53
N GLN A 537 0.06 5.61 -8.71
CA GLN A 537 -0.40 6.41 -9.85
C GLN A 537 -1.77 7.05 -9.58
N MET A 538 -2.66 6.36 -8.88
CA MET A 538 -3.95 6.91 -8.47
C MET A 538 -3.78 8.16 -7.60
N LEU A 539 -2.96 8.07 -6.56
CA LEU A 539 -2.69 9.18 -5.64
C LEU A 539 -1.95 10.32 -6.35
N LYS A 540 -0.97 9.99 -7.15
CA LYS A 540 -0.17 10.94 -7.92
C LYS A 540 -1.02 11.71 -8.95
N THR A 541 -1.88 11.02 -9.68
CA THR A 541 -2.82 11.64 -10.63
C THR A 541 -3.77 12.60 -9.92
N ALA A 542 -4.27 12.23 -8.74
CA ALA A 542 -5.13 13.10 -7.95
C ALA A 542 -4.41 14.39 -7.50
N ILE A 543 -3.17 14.27 -7.04
CA ILE A 543 -2.35 15.43 -6.63
C ILE A 543 -2.09 16.35 -7.83
N ILE A 544 -1.68 15.80 -8.96
CA ILE A 544 -1.40 16.55 -10.19
C ILE A 544 -2.67 17.24 -10.69
N SER A 545 -3.79 16.56 -10.71
CA SER A 545 -5.08 17.11 -11.18
C SER A 545 -5.52 18.30 -10.33
N GLN A 546 -5.29 18.25 -9.04
CA GLN A 546 -5.58 19.38 -8.17
C GLN A 546 -4.66 20.56 -8.45
N MET A 547 -3.38 20.32 -8.71
CA MET A 547 -2.42 21.38 -9.04
C MET A 547 -2.82 22.13 -10.30
N PHE A 548 -3.35 21.45 -11.31
CA PHE A 548 -3.83 22.07 -12.55
C PHE A 548 -5.20 22.74 -12.44
N SER A 549 -6.04 22.34 -11.49
CA SER A 549 -7.39 22.93 -11.32
C SER A 549 -7.38 24.30 -10.64
N TRP A 550 -6.27 24.69 -10.03
CA TRP A 550 -6.15 25.94 -9.29
C TRP A 550 -5.09 26.85 -9.93
N ASN A 551 -5.51 28.04 -10.35
CA ASN A 551 -4.62 29.05 -10.93
C ASN A 551 -3.66 29.72 -9.93
N SER A 552 -3.79 29.41 -8.63
CA SER A 552 -2.89 29.95 -7.60
C SER A 552 -2.28 28.87 -6.74
N THR A 553 -0.94 28.89 -6.63
CA THR A 553 -0.15 28.01 -5.77
C THR A 553 -0.56 28.10 -4.28
N VAL A 554 -1.04 29.26 -3.85
CA VAL A 554 -1.44 29.51 -2.46
C VAL A 554 -2.66 28.69 -2.06
N GLN A 555 -3.63 28.53 -2.95
CA GLN A 555 -4.85 27.77 -2.65
C GLN A 555 -4.62 26.26 -2.58
N SER A 556 -3.76 25.71 -3.46
CA SER A 556 -3.41 24.29 -3.41
C SER A 556 -2.56 23.93 -2.20
N ILE A 557 -1.72 24.86 -1.72
CA ILE A 557 -0.94 24.68 -0.49
C ILE A 557 -1.85 24.65 0.76
N ARG A 558 -2.95 25.41 0.75
CA ARG A 558 -3.95 25.43 1.82
C ARG A 558 -4.92 24.25 1.77
N ASN A 559 -4.91 23.47 0.70
CA ASN A 559 -5.86 22.39 0.53
C ASN A 559 -5.51 21.18 1.39
N ARG A 560 -6.37 20.90 2.38
CA ARG A 560 -6.23 19.75 3.28
C ARG A 560 -6.23 18.41 2.51
N ASN A 561 -6.92 18.33 1.36
CA ASN A 561 -7.02 17.12 0.58
C ASN A 561 -5.67 16.68 0.00
N VAL A 562 -4.87 17.61 -0.51
CA VAL A 562 -3.51 17.30 -1.01
C VAL A 562 -2.63 16.80 0.12
N LYS A 563 -2.74 17.36 1.31
CA LYS A 563 -1.98 16.90 2.48
C LYS A 563 -2.32 15.47 2.84
N THR A 564 -3.61 15.12 2.84
CA THR A 564 -4.07 13.75 3.10
C THR A 564 -3.54 12.78 2.05
N LEU A 565 -3.60 13.14 0.78
CA LEU A 565 -3.05 12.33 -0.32
C LEU A 565 -1.54 12.11 -0.17
N LEU A 566 -0.80 13.16 0.17
CA LEU A 566 0.66 13.07 0.39
C LEU A 566 1.02 12.22 1.61
N GLU A 567 0.24 12.28 2.68
CA GLU A 567 0.47 11.45 3.87
C GLU A 567 0.23 9.97 3.61
N VAL A 568 -0.81 9.63 2.86
CA VAL A 568 -1.06 8.25 2.41
C VAL A 568 0.09 7.78 1.51
N MET A 569 0.51 8.60 0.57
CA MET A 569 1.63 8.31 -0.32
C MET A 569 2.95 8.13 0.45
N LYS A 570 3.16 8.89 1.52
CA LYS A 570 4.30 8.74 2.44
C LYS A 570 4.32 7.37 3.13
N ASP A 571 3.17 6.89 3.58
CA ASP A 571 3.06 5.56 4.19
C ASP A 571 3.38 4.45 3.18
N ILE A 572 2.91 4.58 1.94
CA ILE A 572 3.23 3.65 0.84
C ILE A 572 4.73 3.69 0.52
N TYR A 573 5.32 4.88 0.49
CA TYR A 573 6.76 5.04 0.26
C TYR A 573 7.61 4.35 1.36
N LYS A 574 7.22 4.48 2.62
CA LYS A 574 7.89 3.80 3.73
C LYS A 574 7.83 2.26 3.57
N VAL A 575 6.69 1.74 3.16
CA VAL A 575 6.53 0.31 2.87
C VAL A 575 7.43 -0.09 1.70
N ASN A 576 7.44 0.67 0.61
CA ASN A 576 8.28 0.38 -0.55
C ASN A 576 9.78 0.45 -0.24
N LYS A 577 10.18 1.36 0.64
CA LYS A 577 11.58 1.50 1.07
C LYS A 577 12.11 0.23 1.75
N THR A 578 11.25 -0.48 2.47
CA THR A 578 11.60 -1.76 3.10
C THR A 578 11.68 -2.90 2.09
N ASN A 579 10.77 -2.95 1.11
CA ASN A 579 10.61 -4.07 0.18
C ASN A 579 11.23 -3.85 -1.21
N CYS A 580 11.53 -2.61 -1.59
CA CYS A 580 12.16 -2.24 -2.87
C CYS A 580 11.47 -2.81 -4.12
N ARG A 581 10.14 -2.86 -4.14
CA ARG A 581 9.37 -3.42 -5.27
C ARG A 581 9.17 -2.45 -6.42
N LEU A 582 9.02 -1.15 -6.13
CA LEU A 582 8.96 -0.09 -7.13
C LEU A 582 10.26 0.70 -7.11
N PRO A 583 10.74 1.17 -8.29
CA PRO A 583 11.76 2.19 -8.36
C PRO A 583 11.29 3.46 -7.64
N GLU A 584 12.19 4.13 -6.92
CA GLU A 584 11.83 5.35 -6.17
C GLU A 584 11.36 6.50 -7.06
N ASP A 585 11.79 6.53 -8.32
CA ASP A 585 11.36 7.53 -9.30
C ASP A 585 9.88 7.44 -9.67
N MET A 586 9.23 6.32 -9.43
CA MET A 586 7.77 6.18 -9.60
C MET A 586 6.96 7.06 -8.63
N PHE A 587 7.53 7.43 -7.49
CA PHE A 587 6.91 8.36 -6.54
C PHE A 587 7.12 9.82 -6.91
N HIS A 588 8.02 10.13 -7.84
CA HIS A 588 8.32 11.50 -8.22
C HIS A 588 7.16 12.18 -8.95
N ILE A 589 6.84 13.38 -8.53
CA ILE A 589 5.89 14.28 -9.22
C ILE A 589 6.72 15.30 -10.00
N ASN A 590 6.98 15.01 -11.27
CA ASN A 590 7.87 15.85 -12.12
C ASN A 590 7.31 17.25 -12.34
N GLU A 591 6.00 17.41 -12.33
CA GLU A 591 5.29 18.68 -12.51
C GLU A 591 5.60 19.69 -11.41
N LEU A 592 5.99 19.23 -10.21
CA LEU A 592 6.42 20.13 -9.12
C LEU A 592 7.61 20.99 -9.49
N SER A 593 8.52 20.50 -10.34
CA SER A 593 9.69 21.25 -10.78
C SER A 593 9.35 22.54 -11.54
N PHE A 594 8.18 22.58 -12.19
CA PHE A 594 7.71 23.74 -12.96
C PHE A 594 6.70 24.59 -12.19
N TRP A 595 5.99 24.00 -11.22
CA TRP A 595 4.80 24.58 -10.63
C TRP A 595 5.00 25.08 -9.19
N LEU A 596 5.82 24.39 -8.39
CA LEU A 596 6.02 24.71 -6.98
C LEU A 596 6.97 25.92 -6.83
N ASN A 597 6.62 26.85 -5.96
CA ASN A 597 7.51 27.91 -5.51
C ASN A 597 8.43 27.36 -4.39
N PHE A 598 9.61 26.91 -4.77
CA PHE A 598 10.59 26.32 -3.85
C PHE A 598 11.13 27.33 -2.83
N TYR A 599 11.23 28.59 -3.20
CA TYR A 599 11.65 29.65 -2.29
C TYR A 599 10.69 29.78 -1.10
N GLU A 600 9.39 29.87 -1.37
CA GLU A 600 8.38 29.94 -0.32
C GLU A 600 8.30 28.65 0.51
N ASP A 601 8.41 27.50 -0.12
CA ASP A 601 8.40 26.20 0.56
C ASP A 601 9.56 26.09 1.56
N ARG A 602 10.78 26.44 1.12
CA ARG A 602 11.96 26.42 2.01
C ARG A 602 11.86 27.47 3.11
N ASN A 603 11.34 28.64 2.80
CA ASN A 603 11.15 29.70 3.77
C ASN A 603 10.17 29.28 4.89
N ARG A 604 9.09 28.57 4.55
CA ARG A 604 8.17 28.00 5.55
C ARG A 604 8.86 26.99 6.47
N VAL A 605 9.73 26.12 5.95
CA VAL A 605 10.52 25.19 6.76
C VAL A 605 11.38 25.97 7.77
N ILE A 606 12.06 27.00 7.32
CA ILE A 606 12.93 27.84 8.17
C ILE A 606 12.12 28.56 9.24
N TYR A 607 10.96 29.13 8.91
CA TYR A 607 10.06 29.77 9.88
C TYR A 607 9.54 28.79 10.92
N ARG A 608 9.20 27.57 10.52
CA ARG A 608 8.77 26.51 11.44
C ARG A 608 9.89 26.12 12.41
N GLU A 609 11.10 25.94 11.93
CA GLU A 609 12.27 25.59 12.76
C GLU A 609 12.57 26.66 13.81
N ASN A 610 12.32 27.93 13.49
CA ASN A 610 12.52 29.08 14.36
C ASN A 610 11.29 29.41 15.22
N ASN A 611 10.23 28.60 15.21
CA ASN A 611 8.96 28.85 15.90
C ASN A 611 8.27 30.19 15.55
N LEU A 612 8.47 30.66 14.34
CA LEU A 612 7.95 31.94 13.82
C LEU A 612 6.72 31.78 12.92
N ILE A 613 6.06 30.62 12.90
CA ILE A 613 4.88 30.38 12.07
C ILE A 613 3.69 31.09 12.70
N PRO A 614 3.03 32.03 11.98
CA PRO A 614 1.75 32.59 12.43
C PRO A 614 0.69 31.49 12.53
N ALA A 615 -0.19 31.59 13.51
CA ALA A 615 -1.27 30.62 13.74
C ALA A 615 -2.17 30.38 12.51
N GLU A 616 -2.29 31.37 11.63
CA GLU A 616 -3.02 31.30 10.36
C GLU A 616 -2.39 30.36 9.33
N ASN A 617 -1.13 30.03 9.48
CA ASN A 617 -0.35 29.23 8.53
C ASN A 617 -0.12 27.78 8.96
N PHE A 618 -0.70 27.30 10.07
CA PHE A 618 -0.58 25.91 10.52
C PHE A 618 -1.19 24.89 9.54
N SER A 619 -2.08 25.32 8.67
CA SER A 619 -2.72 24.46 7.67
C SER A 619 -2.00 24.39 6.32
N LEU A 620 -0.91 25.13 6.14
CA LEU A 620 -0.18 25.14 4.88
C LEU A 620 0.62 23.85 4.67
N ILE A 621 0.62 23.36 3.42
CA ILE A 621 1.41 22.19 3.04
C ILE A 621 2.84 22.64 2.79
N ILE A 622 3.78 21.94 3.43
CA ILE A 622 5.21 22.08 3.15
C ILE A 622 5.64 20.83 2.38
N PHE A 623 5.89 20.99 1.08
CA PHE A 623 6.29 19.85 0.24
C PHE A 623 7.64 19.24 0.63
N SER A 624 8.49 19.99 1.32
CA SER A 624 9.76 19.47 1.88
C SER A 624 9.54 18.41 2.98
N ASP A 625 8.36 18.33 3.58
CA ASP A 625 7.99 17.25 4.51
C ASP A 625 7.74 15.91 3.78
N PHE A 626 7.60 15.96 2.46
CA PHE A 626 7.37 14.82 1.58
C PHE A 626 8.45 14.73 0.50
N PRO A 627 9.73 14.55 0.87
CA PRO A 627 10.85 14.66 -0.08
C PRO A 627 10.86 13.58 -1.16
N PHE A 628 10.15 12.49 -0.96
CA PHE A 628 10.04 11.39 -1.91
C PHE A 628 9.34 11.78 -3.23
N VAL A 629 8.59 12.89 -3.26
CA VAL A 629 7.92 13.38 -4.49
C VAL A 629 8.84 14.21 -5.37
N PHE A 630 10.00 14.61 -4.86
CA PHE A 630 10.94 15.45 -5.59
C PHE A 630 11.84 14.63 -6.52
N ASN A 631 11.84 14.99 -7.80
CA ASN A 631 12.87 14.53 -8.74
C ASN A 631 14.17 15.31 -8.53
N LEU A 632 15.22 14.97 -9.28
CA LEU A 632 16.51 15.64 -9.16
C LEU A 632 16.41 17.15 -9.42
N VAL A 633 15.66 17.57 -10.42
CA VAL A 633 15.45 18.99 -10.76
C VAL A 633 14.82 19.74 -9.60
N SER A 634 13.79 19.17 -8.98
CA SER A 634 13.12 19.75 -7.80
C SER A 634 14.05 19.86 -6.60
N LYS A 635 14.86 18.84 -6.34
CA LYS A 635 15.86 18.85 -5.25
C LYS A 635 16.91 19.94 -5.46
N ILE A 636 17.41 20.10 -6.67
CA ILE A 636 18.37 21.15 -7.01
C ILE A 636 17.74 22.54 -6.89
N LYS A 637 16.49 22.72 -7.33
CA LYS A 637 15.75 23.98 -7.15
C LYS A 637 15.53 24.32 -5.67
N LEU A 638 15.25 23.32 -4.84
CA LEU A 638 15.14 23.49 -3.39
C LEU A 638 16.48 23.94 -2.77
N LEU A 639 17.58 23.33 -3.19
CA LEU A 639 18.93 23.71 -2.77
C LEU A 639 19.28 25.14 -3.18
N GLN A 640 18.96 25.52 -4.42
CA GLN A 640 19.14 26.88 -4.93
C GLN A 640 18.29 27.88 -4.16
N ALA A 641 17.05 27.52 -3.82
CA ALA A 641 16.17 28.36 -2.99
C ALA A 641 16.75 28.61 -1.60
N ASP A 642 17.31 27.59 -0.97
CA ASP A 642 18.00 27.73 0.33
C ASP A 642 19.18 28.69 0.24
N SER A 643 20.00 28.57 -0.79
CA SER A 643 21.12 29.47 -1.06
C SER A 643 20.66 30.92 -1.27
N GLN A 644 19.61 31.14 -2.06
CA GLN A 644 19.02 32.47 -2.30
C GLN A 644 18.49 33.11 -1.01
N ILE A 645 17.81 32.35 -0.17
CA ILE A 645 17.29 32.84 1.12
C ILE A 645 18.43 33.30 2.03
N ARG A 646 19.52 32.54 2.08
CA ARG A 646 20.70 32.88 2.88
C ARG A 646 21.42 34.13 2.35
N MET A 647 21.51 34.25 1.04
CA MET A 647 22.09 35.47 0.37
C MET A 647 21.27 36.70 0.70
N LEU A 648 19.94 36.65 0.60
CA LEU A 648 19.02 37.77 0.91
C LEU A 648 19.06 38.17 2.38
N LYS A 649 19.06 37.18 3.32
CA LYS A 649 19.21 37.49 4.76
C LYS A 649 20.53 38.15 5.08
N SER A 650 21.60 37.81 4.35
CA SER A 650 22.88 38.46 4.49
C SER A 650 22.83 39.93 4.02
N GLU A 651 22.07 40.21 2.97
CA GLU A 651 21.84 41.57 2.47
C GLU A 651 21.00 42.41 3.44
N GLU A 652 19.90 41.86 3.98
CA GLU A 652 19.01 42.52 4.93
C GLU A 652 19.72 42.91 6.23
N ASN A 653 20.65 42.10 6.72
CA ASN A 653 21.43 42.39 7.92
C ASN A 653 22.40 43.57 7.75
N ASN A 654 22.65 44.00 6.50
CA ASN A 654 23.50 45.13 6.18
C ASN A 654 22.77 46.49 6.26
N TYR A 655 21.46 46.48 6.49
CA TYR A 655 20.65 47.69 6.57
C TYR A 655 20.00 47.84 7.94
N VAL A 656 20.01 49.05 8.50
CA VAL A 656 19.32 49.37 9.75
C VAL A 656 18.22 50.38 9.46
N ASN A 657 17.02 50.07 9.93
CA ASN A 657 15.88 50.99 9.81
C ASN A 657 15.83 51.89 11.04
N PHE A 658 16.18 53.17 10.84
CA PHE A 658 16.04 54.23 11.83
C PHE A 658 14.84 55.13 11.47
N GLY A 659 13.69 54.87 12.08
CA GLY A 659 12.53 55.76 11.95
C GLY A 659 12.00 55.95 10.51
N GLY A 660 12.08 54.91 9.68
CA GLY A 660 11.65 54.97 8.27
C GLY A 660 12.75 55.29 7.27
N ILE A 661 13.97 55.59 7.73
CA ILE A 661 15.14 55.77 6.88
C ILE A 661 16.01 54.51 6.91
N ILE A 662 16.15 53.88 5.78
CA ILE A 662 16.99 52.68 5.61
C ILE A 662 18.44 53.16 5.41
N LEU A 663 19.29 52.98 6.39
CA LEU A 663 20.72 53.29 6.31
C LEU A 663 21.56 52.04 6.25
N PRO A 664 22.59 51.98 5.40
CA PRO A 664 23.53 50.86 5.39
C PRO A 664 24.30 50.81 6.71
N ARG A 665 24.32 49.63 7.36
CA ARG A 665 25.15 49.34 8.52
C ARG A 665 26.60 49.26 8.04
N ARG A 666 27.42 50.25 8.27
CA ARG A 666 28.84 50.29 7.89
C ARG A 666 29.15 49.75 6.48
N ALA A 667 30.12 50.22 5.81
CA ALA A 667 30.55 49.92 4.45
C ALA A 667 30.95 48.46 4.14
N ASP A 668 30.16 47.49 4.58
CA ASP A 668 30.33 46.11 4.13
C ASP A 668 29.70 45.94 2.74
N SER A 669 30.47 45.46 1.80
CA SER A 669 30.00 45.13 0.46
C SER A 669 28.83 44.14 0.52
N PRO A 670 27.75 44.30 -0.27
CA PRO A 670 26.67 43.33 -0.35
C PRO A 670 27.10 41.97 -0.97
N SER A 671 28.29 41.91 -1.50
CA SER A 671 28.87 40.73 -2.13
C SER A 671 30.24 40.40 -1.53
N PHE A 672 30.57 39.10 -1.59
CA PHE A 672 31.92 38.63 -1.26
C PHE A 672 32.76 38.61 -2.53
N THR A 673 33.77 39.49 -2.61
CA THR A 673 34.61 39.66 -3.81
C THR A 673 35.95 38.96 -3.64
N LEU A 674 36.27 38.03 -4.54
CA LEU A 674 37.61 37.45 -4.69
C LEU A 674 38.37 38.16 -5.82
N ARG A 675 39.50 38.74 -5.48
CA ARG A 675 40.42 39.41 -6.45
C ARG A 675 41.62 38.52 -6.68
N VAL A 676 41.70 37.93 -7.86
CA VAL A 676 42.73 36.92 -8.19
C VAL A 676 43.53 37.30 -9.43
N ARG A 677 44.79 36.89 -9.42
CA ARG A 677 45.69 36.99 -10.56
C ARG A 677 45.69 35.67 -11.31
N ARG A 678 45.59 35.66 -12.63
CA ARG A 678 45.59 34.40 -13.40
C ARG A 678 46.86 33.57 -13.20
N SER A 679 48.00 34.21 -12.99
CA SER A 679 49.30 33.55 -12.73
C SER A 679 49.40 32.95 -11.33
N HIS A 680 48.63 33.45 -10.35
CA HIS A 680 48.64 33.02 -8.94
C HIS A 680 47.23 32.72 -8.43
N LEU A 681 46.42 32.12 -9.27
CA LEU A 681 44.98 31.90 -9.04
C LEU A 681 44.72 31.18 -7.73
N VAL A 682 45.34 30.03 -7.51
CA VAL A 682 45.14 29.20 -6.33
C VAL A 682 45.60 29.91 -5.05
N GLU A 683 46.78 30.53 -5.10
CA GLU A 683 47.36 31.23 -3.94
C GLU A 683 46.51 32.42 -3.50
N ASP A 684 46.09 33.26 -4.43
CA ASP A 684 45.26 34.42 -4.15
C ASP A 684 43.89 34.07 -3.62
N ALA A 685 43.25 33.07 -4.25
CA ALA A 685 41.91 32.60 -3.84
C ALA A 685 41.92 31.93 -2.42
N LEU A 686 42.86 31.06 -2.14
CA LEU A 686 42.96 30.39 -0.86
C LEU A 686 43.36 31.34 0.27
N CYS A 687 44.22 32.34 0.01
CA CYS A 687 44.58 33.36 0.98
C CYS A 687 43.33 34.14 1.42
N GLN A 688 42.53 34.63 0.46
CA GLN A 688 41.31 35.39 0.74
C GLN A 688 40.22 34.51 1.43
N LEU A 689 40.05 33.28 1.01
CA LEU A 689 39.12 32.35 1.63
C LEU A 689 39.52 31.99 3.08
N SER A 690 40.80 31.91 3.36
CA SER A 690 41.28 31.62 4.74
C SER A 690 40.98 32.75 5.73
N GLN A 691 40.78 33.95 5.23
CA GLN A 691 40.47 35.17 6.01
C GLN A 691 38.95 35.47 6.04
N ALA A 692 38.14 34.79 5.20
CA ALA A 692 36.72 35.04 5.11
C ALA A 692 35.97 34.54 6.38
N GLU A 693 35.05 35.38 6.86
CA GLU A 693 34.14 35.04 7.94
C GLU A 693 32.92 34.30 7.39
N ASP A 694 32.21 33.58 8.27
CA ASP A 694 30.98 32.84 7.88
C ASP A 694 29.92 33.75 7.24
N THR A 695 29.85 35.01 7.67
CA THR A 695 28.95 36.02 7.11
C THR A 695 29.30 36.39 5.67
N ASP A 696 30.58 36.44 5.32
CA ASP A 696 31.05 36.70 3.98
C ASP A 696 30.70 35.55 3.02
N LEU A 697 30.85 34.34 3.45
CA LEU A 697 30.55 33.13 2.66
C LEU A 697 29.07 33.00 2.27
N ARG A 698 28.17 33.56 3.07
CA ARG A 698 26.72 33.59 2.78
C ARG A 698 26.32 34.60 1.72
N LYS A 699 27.17 35.58 1.43
CA LYS A 699 26.94 36.59 0.41
C LYS A 699 27.11 36.01 -0.99
N THR A 700 26.57 36.72 -2.01
CA THR A 700 26.81 36.39 -3.41
C THR A 700 28.28 36.53 -3.73
N LEU A 701 28.88 35.52 -4.34
CA LEU A 701 30.28 35.56 -4.76
C LEU A 701 30.46 36.41 -6.02
N VAL A 702 31.42 37.29 -6.00
CA VAL A 702 31.90 38.02 -7.18
C VAL A 702 33.40 37.77 -7.36
N VAL A 703 33.80 37.39 -8.55
CA VAL A 703 35.21 37.13 -8.89
C VAL A 703 35.70 38.22 -9.82
N GLU A 704 36.82 38.87 -9.46
CA GLU A 704 37.52 39.82 -10.30
C GLU A 704 38.93 39.32 -10.66
N PHE A 705 39.23 39.20 -11.93
CA PHE A 705 40.61 38.98 -12.40
C PHE A 705 41.35 40.29 -12.47
N ILE A 706 42.47 40.38 -11.77
CA ILE A 706 43.26 41.60 -11.67
C ILE A 706 43.87 41.92 -13.05
N LYS A 707 43.83 43.22 -13.45
CA LYS A 707 44.26 43.73 -14.76
C LYS A 707 43.44 43.26 -15.96
N GLU A 708 42.27 42.80 -15.77
CA GLU A 708 41.32 42.46 -16.83
C GLU A 708 40.14 43.45 -16.82
N ILE A 709 39.41 43.55 -17.94
CA ILE A 709 38.19 44.35 -18.01
C ILE A 709 37.16 43.76 -17.04
N ARG A 710 36.59 44.60 -16.20
CA ARG A 710 35.52 44.18 -15.26
C ARG A 710 34.33 43.59 -16.04
N SER A 711 34.21 42.28 -16.03
CA SER A 711 32.99 41.63 -16.38
C SER A 711 32.47 40.94 -15.09
N VAL A 712 31.25 41.31 -14.69
CA VAL A 712 30.58 40.73 -13.54
C VAL A 712 29.49 39.85 -14.09
N GLY A 713 29.50 38.56 -13.74
CA GLY A 713 28.46 37.64 -14.17
C GLY A 713 28.81 36.18 -13.94
N ASP A 714 27.85 35.32 -14.25
CA ASP A 714 27.97 33.87 -14.04
C ASP A 714 29.10 33.23 -14.84
N GLY A 715 29.42 33.78 -16.02
CA GLY A 715 30.51 33.28 -16.85
C GLY A 715 31.88 33.44 -16.20
N VAL A 716 32.14 34.55 -15.50
CA VAL A 716 33.41 34.81 -14.80
C VAL A 716 33.59 33.87 -13.62
N LYS A 717 32.53 33.65 -12.84
CA LYS A 717 32.52 32.67 -11.76
C LYS A 717 32.76 31.25 -12.27
N SER A 718 32.07 30.85 -13.34
CA SER A 718 32.25 29.56 -13.98
C SER A 718 33.70 29.33 -14.44
N GLU A 719 34.30 30.30 -15.08
CA GLU A 719 35.70 30.23 -15.50
C GLU A 719 36.66 30.15 -14.31
N PHE A 720 36.42 30.93 -13.27
CA PHE A 720 37.21 30.86 -12.03
C PHE A 720 37.20 29.48 -11.42
N PHE A 721 35.99 28.89 -11.19
CA PHE A 721 35.88 27.58 -10.59
C PHE A 721 36.49 26.48 -11.49
N HIS A 722 36.26 26.56 -12.79
CA HIS A 722 36.89 25.63 -13.72
C HIS A 722 38.42 25.67 -13.65
N CYS A 723 39.01 26.85 -13.69
CA CYS A 723 40.47 27.00 -13.66
C CYS A 723 41.08 26.56 -12.31
N ILE A 724 40.47 26.96 -11.20
CA ILE A 724 41.02 26.64 -9.89
C ILE A 724 40.94 25.15 -9.60
N PHE A 725 39.84 24.50 -9.92
CA PHE A 725 39.70 23.04 -9.72
C PHE A 725 40.60 22.26 -10.69
N GLU A 726 40.71 22.68 -11.94
CA GLU A 726 41.66 22.08 -12.89
C GLU A 726 43.10 22.14 -12.33
N SER A 727 43.49 23.25 -11.79
CA SER A 727 44.83 23.42 -11.23
C SER A 727 45.08 22.59 -9.97
N MET A 728 44.11 22.57 -9.04
CA MET A 728 44.25 21.87 -7.74
C MET A 728 44.10 20.37 -7.85
N THR A 729 43.37 19.86 -8.84
CA THR A 729 43.12 18.42 -9.03
C THR A 729 44.17 17.75 -9.92
N LYS A 730 45.13 18.48 -10.50
CA LYS A 730 46.23 17.86 -11.25
C LYS A 730 47.06 16.95 -10.33
N GLU A 731 47.47 15.80 -10.83
CA GLU A 731 48.31 14.85 -10.09
C GLU A 731 49.63 15.50 -9.65
N GLU A 732 50.19 16.33 -10.50
CA GLU A 732 51.47 17.06 -10.26
C GLU A 732 51.34 18.08 -9.11
N TYR A 733 50.12 18.62 -8.86
CA TYR A 733 49.91 19.54 -7.75
C TYR A 733 50.11 18.84 -6.40
N GLY A 734 49.77 17.55 -6.30
CA GLY A 734 50.09 16.68 -5.17
C GLY A 734 49.10 16.68 -4.01
N MET A 735 47.94 17.31 -4.14
CA MET A 735 46.89 17.28 -3.11
C MET A 735 46.16 15.94 -3.02
N PHE A 736 45.97 15.25 -4.15
CA PHE A 736 45.23 14.03 -4.27
C PHE A 736 46.02 12.95 -4.96
N ILE A 737 45.69 11.70 -4.67
CA ILE A 737 46.29 10.54 -5.34
C ILE A 737 45.35 9.99 -6.43
N TYR A 738 45.97 9.46 -7.48
CA TYR A 738 45.30 8.72 -8.55
C TYR A 738 45.82 7.30 -8.51
N PRO A 739 45.07 6.33 -7.94
CA PRO A 739 45.56 4.96 -7.70
C PRO A 739 46.00 4.23 -8.98
N GLU A 740 45.33 4.54 -10.10
CA GLU A 740 45.60 3.95 -11.41
C GLU A 740 45.56 5.03 -12.51
N GLU A 741 46.07 4.72 -13.67
CA GLU A 741 46.00 5.59 -14.84
C GLU A 741 44.52 5.73 -15.26
N ASP A 742 44.12 6.96 -15.57
CA ASP A 742 42.71 7.31 -15.90
C ASP A 742 41.67 6.99 -14.82
N SER A 743 42.11 6.85 -13.57
CA SER A 743 41.21 6.63 -12.45
C SER A 743 40.68 7.92 -11.82
N TYR A 744 39.68 7.80 -10.94
CA TYR A 744 39.25 8.89 -10.07
C TYR A 744 40.33 9.23 -9.02
N MET A 745 40.30 10.45 -8.49
CA MET A 745 41.18 10.88 -7.42
C MET A 745 40.65 10.50 -6.04
N TRP A 746 41.56 10.38 -5.08
CA TRP A 746 41.23 10.17 -3.67
C TRP A 746 42.21 10.89 -2.75
N PHE A 747 41.87 10.97 -1.48
CA PHE A 747 42.72 11.61 -0.49
C PHE A 747 43.99 10.79 -0.24
N PRO A 748 45.18 11.44 -0.01
CA PRO A 748 46.41 10.73 0.27
C PRO A 748 46.44 10.19 1.69
N VAL A 749 47.15 9.09 1.93
CA VAL A 749 47.40 8.54 3.28
C VAL A 749 48.37 9.48 4.06
N ASN A 750 49.43 9.96 3.41
CA ASN A 750 50.39 10.90 3.97
C ASN A 750 50.33 12.20 3.19
N PRO A 751 49.51 13.17 3.59
CA PRO A 751 49.35 14.41 2.87
C PRO A 751 50.61 15.27 2.89
N LYS A 752 51.00 15.81 1.73
CA LYS A 752 52.12 16.80 1.60
C LYS A 752 51.69 18.21 2.04
N PHE A 753 50.39 18.48 2.01
CA PHE A 753 49.80 19.75 2.38
C PHE A 753 49.24 19.71 3.80
N GLU A 754 49.13 20.87 4.43
CA GLU A 754 48.48 21.03 5.73
C GLU A 754 46.99 20.69 5.63
N LYS A 755 46.38 20.23 6.70
CA LYS A 755 44.94 19.91 6.76
C LYS A 755 44.03 21.07 6.38
N LYS A 756 44.50 22.31 6.66
CA LYS A 756 43.79 23.54 6.27
C LYS A 756 43.57 23.66 4.76
N MET A 757 44.46 23.13 3.93
CA MET A 757 44.30 23.12 2.48
C MET A 757 43.08 22.29 2.06
N TYR A 758 42.84 21.15 2.68
CA TYR A 758 41.68 20.29 2.43
C TYR A 758 40.38 20.90 2.93
N PHE A 759 40.43 21.62 4.05
CA PHE A 759 39.32 22.45 4.52
C PHE A 759 38.96 23.54 3.49
N LEU A 760 39.92 24.28 2.98
CA LEU A 760 39.72 25.31 1.97
C LEU A 760 39.21 24.72 0.63
N PHE A 761 39.71 23.57 0.24
CA PHE A 761 39.22 22.85 -0.94
C PHE A 761 37.75 22.41 -0.78
N GLY A 762 37.37 21.88 0.39
CA GLY A 762 35.97 21.58 0.72
C GLY A 762 35.10 22.84 0.67
N MET A 763 35.58 23.96 1.17
CA MET A 763 34.92 25.25 1.11
C MET A 763 34.73 25.73 -0.34
N LEU A 764 35.70 25.53 -1.21
CA LEU A 764 35.58 25.84 -2.65
C LEU A 764 34.52 24.96 -3.32
N CYS A 765 34.47 23.70 -3.03
CA CYS A 765 33.42 22.79 -3.54
C CYS A 765 32.03 23.25 -3.10
N GLY A 766 31.87 23.61 -1.85
CA GLY A 766 30.65 24.16 -1.29
C GLY A 766 30.27 25.51 -1.95
N LEU A 767 31.24 26.44 -2.13
CA LEU A 767 31.01 27.74 -2.80
C LEU A 767 30.54 27.56 -4.25
N SER A 768 31.11 26.63 -4.98
CA SER A 768 30.70 26.36 -6.36
C SER A 768 29.22 25.96 -6.42
N LEU A 769 28.81 25.01 -5.59
CA LEU A 769 27.42 24.57 -5.52
C LEU A 769 26.49 25.67 -4.99
N TYR A 770 26.91 26.36 -3.94
CA TYR A 770 26.16 27.47 -3.33
C TYR A 770 25.89 28.62 -4.33
N ASN A 771 26.82 28.91 -5.23
CA ASN A 771 26.70 29.94 -6.27
C ASN A 771 26.20 29.38 -7.62
N PHE A 772 25.54 28.22 -7.62
CA PHE A 772 24.87 27.63 -8.79
C PHE A 772 25.81 27.24 -9.94
N ASN A 773 27.03 26.88 -9.64
CA ASN A 773 28.00 26.41 -10.62
C ASN A 773 28.12 24.90 -10.64
N VAL A 774 28.39 24.35 -11.83
CA VAL A 774 28.76 22.97 -12.05
C VAL A 774 30.23 22.89 -12.45
N VAL A 775 30.98 21.99 -11.81
CA VAL A 775 32.43 21.83 -12.04
C VAL A 775 32.79 20.36 -12.08
N TYR A 776 33.78 20.01 -12.88
CA TYR A 776 34.30 18.66 -12.89
C TYR A 776 35.21 18.42 -11.69
N LEU A 777 34.84 17.48 -10.87
CA LEU A 777 35.63 16.95 -9.77
C LEU A 777 35.80 15.44 -10.00
N PRO A 778 37.04 14.96 -10.23
CA PRO A 778 37.29 13.56 -10.55
C PRO A 778 37.24 12.64 -9.30
N PHE A 779 36.30 12.88 -8.39
CA PHE A 779 36.02 12.03 -7.25
C PHE A 779 35.11 10.86 -7.64
N PRO A 780 35.31 9.67 -7.03
CA PRO A 780 34.39 8.57 -7.17
C PRO A 780 33.09 8.81 -6.39
N LEU A 781 32.05 8.01 -6.66
CA LEU A 781 30.78 8.07 -5.94
C LEU A 781 30.93 7.93 -4.42
N ALA A 782 31.95 7.24 -3.95
CA ALA A 782 32.27 7.06 -2.54
C ALA A 782 32.37 8.38 -1.76
N LEU A 783 32.88 9.47 -2.36
CA LEU A 783 32.92 10.79 -1.72
C LEU A 783 31.51 11.29 -1.39
N PHE A 784 30.60 11.20 -2.34
CA PHE A 784 29.23 11.67 -2.18
C PHE A 784 28.46 10.79 -1.21
N LYS A 785 28.72 9.47 -1.17
CA LYS A 785 28.21 8.59 -0.13
C LYS A 785 28.67 9.02 1.26
N LYS A 786 29.94 9.32 1.42
CA LYS A 786 30.49 9.79 2.70
C LYS A 786 29.92 11.15 3.12
N LEU A 787 29.73 12.08 2.20
CA LEU A 787 29.10 13.37 2.49
C LEU A 787 27.63 13.21 2.98
N LEU A 788 26.94 12.17 2.55
CA LEU A 788 25.59 11.83 2.97
C LEU A 788 25.52 10.77 4.08
N ASP A 789 26.61 10.53 4.78
CA ASP A 789 26.76 9.57 5.88
C ASP A 789 26.42 8.10 5.48
N GLN A 790 26.70 7.74 4.23
CA GLN A 790 26.58 6.36 3.74
C GLN A 790 27.96 5.69 3.66
N GLU A 791 28.01 4.42 4.00
CA GLU A 791 29.25 3.65 3.96
C GLU A 791 29.58 3.20 2.52
N PRO A 792 30.82 3.50 2.02
CA PRO A 792 31.28 2.95 0.74
C PRO A 792 31.43 1.42 0.80
N SER A 793 31.31 0.78 -0.37
CA SER A 793 31.37 -0.67 -0.54
C SER A 793 32.53 -1.09 -1.43
N LEU A 794 32.68 -2.42 -1.62
CA LEU A 794 33.66 -2.96 -2.58
C LEU A 794 33.42 -2.47 -4.02
N GLU A 795 32.17 -2.26 -4.40
CA GLU A 795 31.82 -1.70 -5.74
C GLU A 795 32.41 -0.29 -5.92
N ASP A 796 32.41 0.50 -4.87
CA ASP A 796 33.01 1.84 -4.88
C ASP A 796 34.55 1.75 -4.99
N LEU A 797 35.16 0.76 -4.37
CA LEU A 797 36.59 0.49 -4.50
C LEU A 797 36.95 0.01 -5.93
N LYS A 798 36.09 -0.78 -6.57
CA LYS A 798 36.24 -1.16 -7.99
C LYS A 798 36.20 0.08 -8.91
N GLU A 799 35.39 1.07 -8.58
CA GLU A 799 35.34 2.34 -9.31
C GLU A 799 36.63 3.16 -9.13
N LEU A 800 37.12 3.26 -7.91
CA LEU A 800 38.36 4.04 -7.61
C LEU A 800 39.61 3.35 -8.10
N SER A 801 39.75 2.06 -7.85
CA SER A 801 40.91 1.24 -8.27
C SER A 801 40.39 -0.07 -8.89
N PRO A 802 40.11 -0.09 -10.21
CA PRO A 802 39.54 -1.27 -10.87
C PRO A 802 40.36 -2.53 -10.70
N SER A 803 41.71 -2.44 -10.82
CA SER A 803 42.60 -3.60 -10.67
C SER A 803 42.58 -4.17 -9.27
N PHE A 804 42.70 -3.34 -8.26
CA PHE A 804 42.67 -3.77 -6.86
C PHE A 804 41.29 -4.29 -6.44
N GLY A 805 40.24 -3.62 -6.84
CA GLY A 805 38.84 -4.05 -6.59
C GLY A 805 38.54 -5.40 -7.22
N LYS A 806 39.03 -5.64 -8.44
CA LYS A 806 38.92 -6.92 -9.14
C LYS A 806 39.67 -8.03 -8.39
N CYS A 807 40.86 -7.76 -7.91
CA CYS A 807 41.63 -8.71 -7.11
C CYS A 807 40.89 -9.12 -5.82
N LEU A 808 40.30 -8.17 -5.13
CA LEU A 808 39.48 -8.44 -3.94
C LEU A 808 38.22 -9.26 -4.25
N GLN A 809 37.59 -9.01 -5.40
CA GLN A 809 36.43 -9.79 -5.84
C GLN A 809 36.82 -11.23 -6.17
N GLU A 810 37.97 -11.44 -6.78
CA GLU A 810 38.53 -12.79 -7.07
C GLU A 810 38.84 -13.56 -5.78
N VAL A 811 39.33 -12.88 -4.73
CA VAL A 811 39.52 -13.48 -3.41
C VAL A 811 38.17 -13.92 -2.80
N LEU A 812 37.13 -13.11 -2.90
CA LEU A 812 35.80 -13.48 -2.43
C LEU A 812 35.19 -14.66 -3.21
N ASN A 813 35.44 -14.73 -4.51
CA ASN A 813 34.85 -15.74 -5.39
C ASN A 813 35.62 -17.09 -5.37
N ASP A 814 36.81 -17.14 -4.79
CA ASP A 814 37.62 -18.34 -4.72
C ASP A 814 37.09 -19.26 -3.60
N ASP A 815 36.53 -20.41 -4.02
CA ASP A 815 35.98 -21.44 -3.13
C ASP A 815 36.96 -22.55 -2.78
N ALA A 816 38.26 -22.47 -3.23
CA ALA A 816 39.25 -23.46 -2.96
C ALA A 816 39.56 -23.55 -1.45
N ASN A 817 39.73 -24.78 -0.95
CA ASN A 817 40.03 -25.00 0.46
C ASN A 817 41.45 -24.50 0.88
N ASP A 818 42.30 -24.29 -0.12
CA ASP A 818 43.72 -23.94 0.07
C ASP A 818 44.05 -22.50 -0.39
N ILE A 819 43.11 -21.54 -0.24
CA ILE A 819 43.32 -20.12 -0.57
C ILE A 819 44.62 -19.58 0.01
N LYS A 820 44.94 -19.96 1.22
CA LYS A 820 46.16 -19.54 1.93
C LYS A 820 47.44 -19.90 1.14
N GLU A 821 47.49 -21.10 0.56
CA GLU A 821 48.64 -21.58 -0.20
C GLU A 821 48.65 -21.10 -1.66
N GLU A 822 47.46 -21.00 -2.29
CA GLU A 822 47.37 -20.56 -3.68
C GLU A 822 47.62 -19.08 -3.87
N LEU A 823 47.09 -18.23 -3.01
CA LEU A 823 47.13 -16.77 -3.18
C LEU A 823 48.28 -16.13 -2.40
N GLY A 824 48.69 -16.69 -1.26
CA GLY A 824 49.76 -16.17 -0.42
C GLY A 824 49.48 -14.73 0.09
N ILE A 825 48.22 -14.34 0.20
CA ILE A 825 47.80 -12.99 0.58
C ILE A 825 47.85 -12.89 2.10
N ARG A 826 48.50 -11.81 2.59
CA ARG A 826 48.56 -11.49 4.02
C ARG A 826 47.43 -10.49 4.38
N PHE A 827 47.14 -10.43 5.67
CA PHE A 827 46.08 -9.53 6.19
C PHE A 827 46.63 -8.09 6.31
N SER A 828 47.05 -7.57 5.17
CA SER A 828 47.59 -6.23 4.98
C SER A 828 47.14 -5.66 3.65
N ILE A 829 47.19 -4.34 3.50
CA ILE A 829 46.81 -3.63 2.28
C ILE A 829 47.96 -2.82 1.71
N PRO A 830 48.36 -3.00 0.44
CA PRO A 830 49.24 -2.09 -0.26
C PRO A 830 48.43 -0.93 -0.83
N TRP A 831 48.48 0.24 -0.23
CA TRP A 831 47.77 1.42 -0.65
C TRP A 831 48.63 2.67 -0.53
N ASP A 832 48.64 3.52 -1.53
CA ASP A 832 49.41 4.77 -1.57
C ASP A 832 50.89 4.57 -1.21
N GLN A 833 51.52 3.57 -1.83
CA GLN A 833 52.92 3.19 -1.63
C GLN A 833 53.30 2.72 -0.18
N ASN A 834 52.32 2.43 0.62
CA ASN A 834 52.45 1.89 1.96
C ASN A 834 51.83 0.49 2.05
N ASP A 835 52.45 -0.41 2.78
CA ASP A 835 51.88 -1.71 3.15
C ASP A 835 51.52 -1.70 4.63
N VAL A 836 50.23 -1.74 4.95
CA VAL A 836 49.72 -1.55 6.31
C VAL A 836 48.94 -2.79 6.74
N GLY A 837 49.22 -3.30 7.94
CA GLY A 837 48.45 -4.36 8.56
C GLY A 837 47.05 -3.87 8.95
N LEU A 838 46.03 -4.60 8.56
CA LEU A 838 44.59 -4.25 8.83
C LEU A 838 44.14 -4.65 10.25
N ILE A 839 44.87 -5.59 10.87
CA ILE A 839 44.69 -6.06 12.23
C ILE A 839 46.04 -6.06 12.95
N PRO A 840 46.09 -6.13 14.28
CA PRO A 840 47.35 -6.34 14.99
C PRO A 840 48.07 -7.57 14.45
N ASP A 841 49.33 -7.44 14.10
CA ASP A 841 50.17 -8.47 13.44
C ASP A 841 49.67 -8.97 12.09
N GLY A 842 48.86 -8.17 11.41
CA GLY A 842 48.20 -8.53 10.13
C GLY A 842 49.19 -8.92 9.00
N ILE A 843 50.46 -8.38 9.05
CA ILE A 843 51.51 -8.71 8.09
C ILE A 843 51.94 -10.19 8.21
N SER A 844 51.74 -10.81 9.36
CA SER A 844 52.05 -12.23 9.62
C SER A 844 50.86 -13.17 9.47
N VAL A 845 49.63 -12.65 9.33
CA VAL A 845 48.41 -13.44 9.18
C VAL A 845 48.08 -13.64 7.71
N PHE A 846 47.84 -14.89 7.30
CA PHE A 846 47.38 -15.20 5.94
C PHE A 846 45.86 -15.14 5.81
N VAL A 847 45.40 -14.73 4.65
CA VAL A 847 43.98 -14.76 4.27
C VAL A 847 43.56 -16.18 3.88
N ASP A 848 42.51 -16.70 4.51
CA ASP A 848 41.92 -18.01 4.26
C ASP A 848 40.42 -17.94 4.05
N GLN A 849 39.72 -19.07 3.90
CA GLN A 849 38.29 -19.12 3.72
C GLN A 849 37.50 -18.54 4.92
N SER A 850 38.05 -18.62 6.11
CA SER A 850 37.37 -18.16 7.32
C SER A 850 37.40 -16.64 7.50
N ASN A 851 38.44 -15.97 7.00
CA ASN A 851 38.65 -14.53 7.21
C ASN A 851 38.66 -13.66 5.95
N LYS A 852 38.47 -14.27 4.75
CA LYS A 852 38.50 -13.51 3.48
C LYS A 852 37.48 -12.39 3.39
N LYS A 853 36.27 -12.60 3.90
CA LYS A 853 35.22 -11.57 3.92
C LYS A 853 35.59 -10.40 4.83
N ASP A 854 36.12 -10.71 6.01
CA ASP A 854 36.62 -9.71 6.95
C ASP A 854 37.80 -8.93 6.36
N TYR A 855 38.72 -9.62 5.69
CA TYR A 855 39.83 -8.99 4.99
C TYR A 855 39.38 -7.98 3.94
N VAL A 856 38.48 -8.37 3.05
CA VAL A 856 37.95 -7.47 2.01
C VAL A 856 37.20 -6.29 2.62
N SER A 857 36.37 -6.52 3.63
CA SER A 857 35.65 -5.46 4.35
C SER A 857 36.63 -4.46 5.00
N LYS A 858 37.69 -4.92 5.62
CA LYS A 858 38.72 -4.07 6.24
C LYS A 858 39.58 -3.33 5.21
N CYS A 859 39.85 -3.93 4.05
CA CYS A 859 40.49 -3.21 2.95
C CYS A 859 39.63 -2.02 2.47
N VAL A 860 38.34 -2.23 2.26
CA VAL A 860 37.41 -1.17 1.85
C VAL A 860 37.35 -0.07 2.92
N ASP A 861 37.20 -0.44 4.19
CA ASP A 861 37.15 0.51 5.29
C ASP A 861 38.45 1.31 5.43
N TYR A 862 39.60 0.66 5.28
CA TYR A 862 40.89 1.34 5.34
C TYR A 862 41.00 2.41 4.23
N VAL A 863 40.72 2.06 3.00
CA VAL A 863 40.83 2.96 1.84
C VAL A 863 39.91 4.18 1.99
N PHE A 864 38.68 3.96 2.35
CA PHE A 864 37.67 5.02 2.38
C PHE A 864 37.53 5.75 3.71
N ASN A 865 37.83 5.14 4.81
CA ASN A 865 37.62 5.73 6.14
C ASN A 865 38.90 5.89 6.94
N THR A 866 39.58 4.81 7.29
CA THR A 866 40.68 4.82 8.27
C THR A 866 41.90 5.64 7.80
N SER A 867 42.33 5.43 6.55
CA SER A 867 43.53 6.09 5.99
C SER A 867 43.36 7.59 5.77
N VAL A 868 42.17 8.04 5.59
CA VAL A 868 41.84 9.43 5.18
C VAL A 868 41.06 10.22 6.23
N LYS A 869 40.85 9.63 7.41
CA LYS A 869 39.94 10.18 8.41
C LYS A 869 40.19 11.67 8.70
N ALA A 870 41.40 12.03 9.02
CA ALA A 870 41.77 13.41 9.42
C ALA A 870 41.61 14.41 8.26
N VAL A 871 42.03 13.99 7.08
CA VAL A 871 41.95 14.81 5.86
C VAL A 871 40.51 14.98 5.40
N TYR A 872 39.75 13.90 5.39
CA TYR A 872 38.36 13.93 4.99
C TYR A 872 37.48 14.75 5.96
N GLU A 873 37.71 14.65 7.27
CA GLU A 873 36.98 15.45 8.26
C GLU A 873 37.16 16.95 8.03
N GLU A 874 38.35 17.38 7.67
CA GLU A 874 38.62 18.76 7.33
C GLU A 874 37.91 19.17 6.01
N PHE A 875 37.95 18.32 5.00
CA PHE A 875 37.22 18.54 3.74
C PHE A 875 35.72 18.66 4.00
N GLN A 876 35.15 17.74 4.76
CA GLN A 876 33.72 17.74 5.11
C GLN A 876 33.34 19.00 5.89
N ARG A 877 34.14 19.40 6.86
CA ARG A 877 33.91 20.61 7.65
C ARG A 877 33.89 21.85 6.77
N GLY A 878 34.81 21.95 5.79
CA GLY A 878 34.86 23.06 4.83
C GLY A 878 33.64 23.09 3.92
N PHE A 879 33.23 21.93 3.40
CA PHE A 879 32.05 21.82 2.55
C PHE A 879 30.76 22.22 3.28
N TYR A 880 30.55 21.76 4.52
CA TYR A 880 29.37 22.08 5.32
C TYR A 880 29.39 23.47 5.99
N LYS A 881 30.39 24.27 5.74
CA LYS A 881 30.37 25.71 6.10
C LYS A 881 29.26 26.46 5.37
N LEU A 882 28.89 26.01 4.18
CA LEU A 882 27.97 26.68 3.28
C LEU A 882 26.58 26.05 3.26
N PHE A 883 26.45 24.79 3.59
CA PHE A 883 25.20 24.05 3.54
C PHE A 883 24.81 23.49 4.89
N ASP A 884 23.50 23.51 5.12
CA ASP A 884 22.93 22.72 6.19
C ASP A 884 22.85 21.23 5.75
N LYS A 885 23.35 20.35 6.62
CA LYS A 885 23.35 18.90 6.38
C LYS A 885 21.94 18.37 6.13
N GLU A 886 20.92 18.97 6.75
CA GLU A 886 19.52 18.55 6.62
C GLU A 886 18.99 18.70 5.18
N ILE A 887 19.35 19.75 4.47
CA ILE A 887 18.88 19.94 3.08
C ILE A 887 19.53 18.94 2.12
N LEU A 888 20.77 18.56 2.35
CA LEU A 888 21.48 17.59 1.51
C LEU A 888 21.03 16.15 1.74
N LYS A 889 20.38 15.84 2.86
CA LYS A 889 19.78 14.52 3.11
C LYS A 889 18.68 14.13 2.12
N HIS A 890 18.09 15.09 1.44
CA HIS A 890 17.11 14.81 0.38
C HIS A 890 17.71 14.19 -0.87
N PHE A 891 19.03 14.32 -1.05
CA PHE A 891 19.75 13.81 -2.21
C PHE A 891 20.22 12.38 -1.99
N LYS A 892 20.17 11.58 -3.06
CA LYS A 892 20.96 10.36 -3.15
C LYS A 892 22.41 10.69 -3.53
N PRO A 893 23.39 9.82 -3.24
CA PRO A 893 24.79 10.08 -3.63
C PRO A 893 24.96 10.39 -5.11
N GLU A 894 24.31 9.64 -6.00
CA GLU A 894 24.34 9.86 -7.46
C GLU A 894 23.71 11.20 -7.85
N GLU A 895 22.65 11.60 -7.16
CA GLU A 895 21.95 12.86 -7.38
C GLU A 895 22.81 14.05 -6.92
N LEU A 896 23.47 13.96 -5.77
CA LEU A 896 24.39 14.98 -5.29
C LEU A 896 25.60 15.12 -6.21
N MET A 897 26.14 14.01 -6.68
CA MET A 897 27.20 13.98 -7.69
C MET A 897 26.79 14.75 -8.96
N ARG A 898 25.59 14.48 -9.49
CA ARG A 898 25.07 15.18 -10.67
C ARG A 898 24.80 16.66 -10.42
N ALA A 899 24.37 17.03 -9.21
CA ALA A 899 24.17 18.41 -8.83
C ALA A 899 25.50 19.23 -8.83
N ILE A 900 26.58 18.63 -8.40
CA ILE A 900 27.90 19.25 -8.31
C ILE A 900 28.65 19.21 -9.66
N ILE A 901 28.68 18.05 -10.31
CA ILE A 901 29.47 17.80 -11.54
C ILE A 901 28.69 18.19 -12.80
N GLY A 902 27.36 18.21 -12.73
CA GLY A 902 26.49 18.48 -13.87
C GLY A 902 26.20 17.23 -14.70
N ASN A 903 25.51 17.43 -15.82
CA ASN A 903 25.12 16.34 -16.71
C ASN A 903 26.29 15.95 -17.62
N THR A 904 26.55 14.64 -17.71
CA THR A 904 27.55 14.05 -18.62
C THR A 904 26.95 13.66 -19.97
N ASP A 905 25.62 13.55 -20.03
CA ASP A 905 24.91 13.27 -21.27
C ASP A 905 24.57 14.58 -21.99
N TYR A 906 25.36 14.89 -22.99
CA TYR A 906 25.18 16.12 -23.78
C TYR A 906 24.11 15.89 -24.85
N ASP A 907 22.96 16.58 -24.74
CA ASP A 907 21.93 16.64 -25.77
C ASP A 907 22.17 17.86 -26.70
N TRP A 908 23.00 17.64 -27.70
CA TRP A 908 23.37 18.69 -28.65
C TRP A 908 22.21 19.14 -29.53
N LYS A 909 21.22 18.30 -29.79
CA LYS A 909 19.99 18.68 -30.51
C LYS A 909 19.12 19.62 -29.68
N GLN A 910 19.00 19.37 -28.38
CA GLN A 910 18.31 20.32 -27.51
C GLN A 910 19.06 21.61 -27.31
N PHE A 911 20.40 21.58 -27.31
CA PHE A 911 21.26 22.74 -27.28
C PHE A 911 21.02 23.63 -28.50
N GLU A 912 20.92 23.05 -29.70
CA GLU A 912 20.54 23.75 -30.92
C GLU A 912 19.15 24.38 -30.82
N LYS A 913 18.14 23.64 -30.37
CA LYS A 913 16.76 24.11 -30.18
C LYS A 913 16.62 25.26 -29.19
N ASN A 914 17.46 25.31 -28.19
CA ASN A 914 17.47 26.40 -27.19
C ASN A 914 18.18 27.68 -27.68
N SER A 915 18.77 27.67 -28.88
CA SER A 915 19.52 28.77 -29.43
C SER A 915 18.62 29.91 -29.92
N ILE A 916 19.09 31.13 -29.80
CA ILE A 916 18.40 32.37 -30.16
C ILE A 916 19.17 33.04 -31.28
N TYR A 917 18.48 33.63 -32.23
CA TYR A 917 19.06 34.31 -33.38
C TYR A 917 18.67 35.78 -33.39
N ASP A 918 19.63 36.64 -33.53
CA ASP A 918 19.45 38.09 -33.48
C ASP A 918 20.37 38.81 -34.48
N GLN A 919 20.18 40.10 -34.69
CA GLN A 919 21.04 40.99 -35.56
C GLN A 919 21.34 40.38 -36.94
N GLY A 920 20.28 39.99 -37.63
CA GLY A 920 20.40 39.53 -39.03
C GLY A 920 20.56 37.99 -39.13
N TYR A 921 20.65 37.28 -38.05
CA TYR A 921 20.62 35.84 -38.05
C TYR A 921 19.19 35.30 -37.80
N HIS A 922 18.86 34.21 -38.44
CA HIS A 922 17.64 33.41 -38.26
C HIS A 922 17.98 31.94 -38.46
N GLU A 923 17.09 31.08 -38.08
CA GLU A 923 17.29 29.61 -38.08
C GLU A 923 17.73 29.05 -39.44
N SER A 924 17.23 29.64 -40.53
CA SER A 924 17.52 29.21 -41.92
C SER A 924 18.64 30.00 -42.60
N HIS A 925 19.33 30.90 -41.87
CA HIS A 925 20.42 31.67 -42.45
C HIS A 925 21.56 30.76 -42.93
N PRO A 926 22.15 30.98 -44.14
CA PRO A 926 23.20 30.11 -44.67
C PRO A 926 24.39 29.90 -43.71
N THR A 927 24.84 30.96 -43.06
CA THR A 927 25.95 30.90 -42.10
C THR A 927 25.59 30.08 -40.86
N ILE A 928 24.37 30.21 -40.38
CA ILE A 928 23.85 29.38 -39.24
C ILE A 928 23.77 27.91 -39.61
N LEU A 929 23.25 27.56 -40.78
CA LEU A 929 23.22 26.19 -41.29
C LEU A 929 24.64 25.60 -41.42
N MET A 930 25.59 26.35 -41.92
CA MET A 930 27.00 25.93 -41.99
C MET A 930 27.58 25.72 -40.58
N PHE A 931 27.29 26.63 -39.66
CA PHE A 931 27.75 26.52 -38.28
C PHE A 931 27.29 25.21 -37.62
N TRP A 932 25.99 24.93 -37.63
CA TRP A 932 25.46 23.72 -37.01
C TRP A 932 25.97 22.46 -37.69
N LYS A 933 26.10 22.45 -39.01
CA LYS A 933 26.68 21.31 -39.72
C LYS A 933 28.15 21.10 -39.32
N ALA A 934 28.94 22.13 -39.22
CA ALA A 934 30.34 22.03 -38.78
C ALA A 934 30.42 21.65 -37.29
N PHE A 935 29.54 22.20 -36.43
CA PHE A 935 29.51 21.91 -35.00
C PHE A 935 29.15 20.45 -34.70
N HIS A 936 28.10 19.91 -35.33
CA HIS A 936 27.70 18.52 -35.10
C HIS A 936 28.74 17.50 -35.61
N ASN A 937 29.61 17.88 -36.51
CA ASN A 937 30.72 17.02 -36.97
C ASN A 937 31.96 17.07 -36.07
N LEU A 938 32.00 17.94 -35.06
CA LEU A 938 33.09 17.98 -34.09
C LEU A 938 33.07 16.73 -33.18
N THR A 939 34.23 16.34 -32.66
CA THR A 939 34.31 15.31 -31.62
C THR A 939 33.69 15.80 -30.32
N LEU A 940 33.38 14.91 -29.40
CA LEU A 940 32.83 15.30 -28.10
C LEU A 940 33.76 16.21 -27.32
N ASP A 941 35.07 15.95 -27.37
CA ASP A 941 36.08 16.76 -26.71
C ASP A 941 36.14 18.15 -27.31
N GLU A 942 36.10 18.27 -28.64
CA GLU A 942 36.04 19.56 -29.34
C GLU A 942 34.75 20.34 -29.03
N LYS A 943 33.61 19.67 -28.94
CA LYS A 943 32.33 20.30 -28.52
C LYS A 943 32.39 20.82 -27.09
N ARG A 944 33.01 20.09 -26.19
CA ARG A 944 33.21 20.53 -24.80
C ARG A 944 34.12 21.74 -24.71
N LYS A 945 35.19 21.79 -25.48
CA LYS A 945 36.09 22.99 -25.59
C LYS A 945 35.35 24.17 -26.15
N PHE A 946 34.50 24.00 -27.15
CA PHE A 946 33.65 25.04 -27.68
C PHE A 946 32.65 25.56 -26.64
N LEU A 947 32.03 24.66 -25.90
CA LEU A 947 31.10 25.00 -24.80
C LEU A 947 31.81 25.85 -23.72
N PHE A 948 33.04 25.49 -23.39
CA PHE A 948 33.88 26.29 -22.48
C PHE A 948 34.18 27.68 -23.03
N PHE A 949 34.49 27.75 -24.30
CA PHE A 949 34.68 29.06 -25.00
C PHE A 949 33.42 29.93 -24.92
N LEU A 950 32.23 29.31 -25.08
CA LEU A 950 30.95 30.02 -25.10
C LEU A 950 30.48 30.42 -23.69
N THR A 951 30.62 29.58 -22.70
CA THR A 951 29.95 29.71 -21.40
C THR A 951 30.90 29.88 -20.21
N GLY A 952 32.16 29.61 -20.39
CA GLY A 952 33.14 29.54 -19.30
C GLY A 952 33.08 28.22 -18.52
N ASN A 953 32.30 27.25 -18.97
CA ASN A 953 32.17 25.94 -18.37
C ASN A 953 31.98 24.87 -19.46
N ASP A 954 32.63 23.73 -19.32
CA ASP A 954 32.52 22.61 -20.26
C ASP A 954 31.43 21.60 -19.86
N ARG A 955 30.63 21.91 -18.84
CA ARG A 955 29.54 21.09 -18.32
C ARG A 955 28.19 21.75 -18.49
N LEU A 956 27.16 20.96 -18.77
CA LEU A 956 25.78 21.39 -18.79
C LEU A 956 25.12 21.22 -17.42
N HIS A 957 24.25 22.13 -17.05
CA HIS A 957 23.39 21.98 -15.88
C HIS A 957 22.39 20.84 -16.08
N VAL A 958 21.87 20.29 -15.00
CA VAL A 958 20.83 19.27 -15.05
C VAL A 958 19.63 19.78 -15.85
N LYS A 959 19.10 18.93 -16.73
CA LYS A 959 18.00 19.25 -17.65
C LYS A 959 16.80 19.85 -16.90
N GLY A 960 16.30 20.98 -17.40
CA GLY A 960 15.14 21.69 -16.84
C GLY A 960 15.48 22.79 -15.84
N ILE A 961 16.72 22.88 -15.32
CA ILE A 961 17.14 23.94 -14.38
C ILE A 961 17.62 25.16 -15.14
N ARG A 962 18.43 24.94 -16.15
CA ARG A 962 18.97 25.98 -16.98
C ARG A 962 18.92 25.55 -18.44
N LYS A 963 18.28 26.35 -19.26
CA LYS A 963 18.28 26.14 -20.72
C LYS A 963 19.59 26.74 -21.30
N THR A 964 20.48 25.86 -21.74
CA THR A 964 21.74 26.28 -22.38
C THR A 964 21.59 26.18 -23.90
N GLY A 965 21.79 27.26 -24.57
CA GLY A 965 21.82 27.40 -26.01
C GLY A 965 22.73 28.57 -26.41
N ILE A 966 22.94 28.78 -27.70
CA ILE A 966 23.74 29.88 -28.21
C ILE A 966 22.83 31.05 -28.57
N TRP A 967 23.19 32.24 -28.14
CA TRP A 967 22.61 33.48 -28.66
C TRP A 967 23.51 34.00 -29.79
N PHE A 968 23.11 33.74 -31.02
CA PHE A 968 23.85 34.19 -32.19
C PHE A 968 23.56 35.64 -32.51
N ARG A 969 24.62 36.44 -32.74
CA ARG A 969 24.52 37.76 -33.30
C ARG A 969 25.71 38.08 -34.18
N CYS A 970 25.56 39.03 -35.13
CA CYS A 970 26.63 39.54 -35.97
C CYS A 970 26.61 41.06 -35.91
N PRO A 971 27.55 41.70 -35.19
CA PRO A 971 27.71 43.17 -35.23
C PRO A 971 27.96 43.64 -36.66
N GLU A 972 27.43 44.80 -36.99
CA GLU A 972 27.60 45.40 -38.32
C GLU A 972 29.09 45.69 -38.70
N THR A 973 29.93 45.77 -37.66
CA THR A 973 31.38 45.99 -37.81
C THR A 973 32.15 44.69 -38.14
N PHE A 974 31.53 43.54 -38.10
CA PHE A 974 32.20 42.26 -38.37
C PHE A 974 32.30 41.98 -39.86
N SER A 975 33.53 41.57 -40.31
CA SER A 975 33.80 41.03 -41.63
C SER A 975 34.18 39.55 -41.59
N GLU A 976 34.26 38.89 -42.74
CA GLU A 976 34.72 37.49 -42.84
C GLU A 976 36.17 37.24 -42.37
N ARG A 977 36.93 38.33 -42.16
CA ARG A 977 38.33 38.29 -41.67
C ARG A 977 38.39 38.25 -40.13
N ASP A 978 37.26 38.57 -39.44
CA ASP A 978 37.19 38.55 -38.01
C ASP A 978 36.99 37.13 -37.47
N PHE A 979 37.35 36.90 -36.21
CA PHE A 979 37.15 35.63 -35.53
C PHE A 979 35.93 35.71 -34.65
N PRO A 980 35.28 34.55 -34.36
CA PRO A 980 34.17 34.50 -33.42
C PRO A 980 34.56 35.04 -32.02
N ARG A 981 33.66 35.76 -31.38
CA ARG A 981 33.81 36.24 -30.00
C ARG A 981 32.69 35.73 -29.15
N SER A 982 32.98 35.41 -27.90
CA SER A 982 31.97 35.02 -26.94
C SER A 982 31.81 36.04 -25.83
N LEU A 983 30.57 36.27 -25.40
CA LEU A 983 30.23 36.97 -24.18
C LEU A 983 29.62 35.94 -23.21
N THR A 984 30.45 35.38 -22.35
CA THR A 984 30.13 34.20 -21.51
C THR A 984 29.01 34.46 -20.51
N CYS A 985 28.81 35.71 -20.09
CA CYS A 985 27.74 36.06 -19.16
C CYS A 985 26.34 35.74 -19.67
N HIS A 986 26.15 35.74 -21.00
CA HIS A 986 24.85 35.57 -21.64
C HIS A 986 24.83 34.49 -22.72
N ASN A 987 25.87 33.65 -22.83
CA ASN A 987 26.06 32.66 -23.88
C ASN A 987 25.93 33.24 -25.29
N ILE A 988 26.44 34.45 -25.49
CA ILE A 988 26.38 35.15 -26.76
C ILE A 988 27.60 34.77 -27.60
N LEU A 989 27.34 34.36 -28.84
CA LEU A 989 28.34 34.14 -29.86
C LEU A 989 28.20 35.22 -30.94
N GLU A 990 29.19 36.11 -31.03
CA GLU A 990 29.30 37.01 -32.11
C GLU A 990 30.02 36.31 -33.26
N LEU A 991 29.26 35.88 -34.25
CA LEU A 991 29.75 35.07 -35.37
C LEU A 991 29.75 35.89 -36.65
N PRO A 992 30.92 36.06 -37.33
CA PRO A 992 30.99 36.67 -38.66
C PRO A 992 30.20 35.86 -39.70
N LYS A 993 29.66 36.57 -40.71
CA LYS A 993 28.90 35.90 -41.80
C LYS A 993 29.85 35.24 -42.79
N TYR A 994 30.44 34.10 -42.44
CA TYR A 994 31.34 33.36 -43.31
C TYR A 994 30.63 32.83 -44.56
N SER A 995 31.29 32.96 -45.73
CA SER A 995 30.73 32.55 -47.01
C SER A 995 30.99 31.09 -47.37
N THR A 996 31.97 30.47 -46.76
CA THR A 996 32.34 29.05 -47.06
C THR A 996 32.49 28.19 -45.82
N MET A 997 32.21 26.90 -45.97
CA MET A 997 32.38 25.90 -44.94
C MET A 997 33.83 25.79 -44.44
N LYS A 998 34.83 26.04 -45.33
CA LYS A 998 36.24 26.00 -44.96
C LYS A 998 36.59 27.11 -43.97
N LYS A 999 36.06 28.32 -44.20
CA LYS A 999 36.24 29.46 -43.29
C LYS A 999 35.56 29.22 -41.97
N MET A 1000 34.34 28.64 -41.98
CA MET A 1000 33.60 28.30 -40.79
C MET A 1000 34.35 27.28 -39.93
N LYS A 1001 34.83 26.18 -40.53
CA LYS A 1001 35.63 25.16 -39.83
C LYS A 1001 36.89 25.72 -39.20
N LYS A 1002 37.59 26.58 -39.91
CA LYS A 1002 38.79 27.27 -39.40
C LYS A 1002 38.44 28.15 -38.18
N ALA A 1003 37.36 28.89 -38.27
CA ALA A 1003 36.87 29.73 -37.18
C ALA A 1003 36.52 28.96 -35.93
N LEU A 1004 35.83 27.82 -36.07
CA LEU A 1004 35.53 26.92 -34.97
C LEU A 1004 36.78 26.31 -34.33
N GLN A 1005 37.78 25.91 -35.11
CA GLN A 1005 39.06 25.42 -34.60
C GLN A 1005 39.82 26.49 -33.80
N ILE A 1006 39.78 27.72 -34.22
CA ILE A 1006 40.37 28.83 -33.48
C ILE A 1006 39.62 29.06 -32.15
N ALA A 1007 38.30 29.04 -32.17
CA ALA A 1007 37.47 29.14 -30.95
C ALA A 1007 37.76 28.04 -29.97
N ILE A 1008 37.87 26.76 -30.44
CA ILE A 1008 38.15 25.57 -29.61
C ILE A 1008 39.56 25.68 -29.00
N ASN A 1009 40.54 26.20 -29.72
CA ASN A 1009 41.91 26.29 -29.25
C ASN A 1009 42.19 27.54 -28.39
N SER A 1010 41.28 28.48 -28.31
CA SER A 1010 41.35 29.56 -27.34
C SER A 1010 40.96 29.05 -25.96
N ASN A 1011 41.95 28.66 -25.17
CA ASN A 1011 41.80 28.01 -23.86
C ASN A 1011 41.13 28.88 -22.78
N LYS A 1012 40.66 30.07 -23.11
CA LYS A 1012 40.03 31.03 -22.19
C LYS A 1012 38.86 31.66 -22.91
N GLY A 1013 37.66 31.52 -22.37
CA GLY A 1013 36.41 32.06 -22.89
C GLY A 1013 36.39 33.58 -23.03
N PHE A 1014 37.37 34.24 -22.46
CA PHE A 1014 37.65 35.68 -22.61
C PHE A 1014 38.78 35.96 -23.57
N ILE A 1015 38.50 36.68 -24.63
CA ILE A 1015 39.55 37.46 -25.30
C ILE A 1015 39.81 38.65 -24.37
N SER A 1016 40.85 38.55 -23.54
CA SER A 1016 41.34 39.70 -22.82
C SER A 1016 41.73 40.75 -23.85
N HIS A 1017 40.95 41.80 -23.98
CA HIS A 1017 41.47 43.02 -24.60
C HIS A 1017 42.53 43.53 -23.63
N THR A 1018 43.77 43.08 -23.80
CA THR A 1018 44.93 43.79 -23.29
C THR A 1018 44.87 45.20 -23.93
N VAL A 1019 44.53 46.17 -23.10
CA VAL A 1019 44.71 47.52 -23.43
C VAL A 1019 46.24 47.68 -23.60
N THR A 1020 46.71 47.54 -24.84
CA THR A 1020 48.04 48.11 -25.25
C THR A 1020 47.83 49.61 -25.35
N GLY A 1021 48.13 50.30 -24.26
CA GLY A 1021 48.23 51.76 -24.24
C GLY A 1021 49.59 52.14 -24.05
#